data_00153eaa5df015547b93ebfc301e089c
#
_entry.id   00153eaa5df015547b93ebfc301e089c
#
_cell.length_a   1.000
_cell.length_b   1.000
_cell.length_c   1.000
_cell.angle_alpha   90.00
_cell.angle_beta   90.00
_cell.angle_gamma   90.00
#
_symmetry.space_group_name_H-M   'P 1'
#
loop_
_entity.id
_entity.type
_entity.pdbx_description
1 polymer ?
#
loop_
_entity_poly.entity_id
_entity_poly.type
_entity_poly.pdbx_seq_one_letter_code
_entity_poly.pdbx_strand_id
1 'polypeptide(L)'
;MKKTLILAAALTGLTLSATAQQVKEKLNRAPVAVKTSQGILVSWRSLTTDEKELTFNVYRNGEKVASNISDVTNWLDAEGKPGDTYKVETSKGETSEATAWDNMFTSFDVKRPASIKSGNTTGRYRPDDMCVGDVDGDGNYELILKWLPDNARDSGKEGYSSPVIISAYRMDGTALWQHDINLGLNIRSGNHTTQLVVYDMDGDGKAEILCKTAAGSTDGTGAYVSEAGDATIQATDNTKTYVTSKGRVSGGEEFLTVFNGLTGKAMKTIWYSPGRSGEDFPTSATAANSYFGDSNYNRSERYNAAVAYLDGLDKLPTAIFQRGYYANCIIWAVDWNGSELSTRWLHKGLSGKWLTLDGKGDTLYSESGKSSFGQGVHGISIGDVNTDGYDEICIGSATISHEGKLLCTTGKGHGDAIHLADLCPDRAGLEVMMPHEESPYGYDVHDATTGSIIVSATGSSDNGRGLAADFVPASRGYEFWSSADGIMRSCVDGSTVFEKKPDTNFRIYWTGDPYDQTFDGHYNSSTESAAPCIKNFNTTTQSIYTFQNFSDYGAPMSCNTTKATPCLQADLLGDWREEIIMFQHESDFSSPTCKILIYSTPEPTKYKVPCLMEDHVYRMGIVWQNSSYNQPPHLGYYLPDYLGVDGTTYTTQTVSHAPETAIVPEADEGTETLKTPAADKGVVTGNCYTAGENGELTASESSGYIKVRTNNNDAIVFSVNEGYEIVGFTIEGYSNNTSTTADRSIYMTGVYIDEAETNILDEKVTFPGGTAGQSPVTKTVDGFEAKSKIKLTFDNSNITTKEEDANGKNKQLYARVSFQYKKTASAINQVFTENVAIANDGKVYTLDGKQTTTAAKGRVYIKNGKKFVK
;
A
#
# COMPACT_ATOMS: atom_id res chain seq x y z
N MET A 1 68.87 -6.23 29.75
CA MET A 1 67.91 -5.16 29.44
C MET A 1 67.17 -5.53 28.18
N LYS A 2 66.01 -6.14 28.29
CA LYS A 2 65.12 -6.51 27.18
C LYS A 2 63.94 -5.59 27.23
N LYS A 3 63.74 -4.77 26.22
CA LYS A 3 62.58 -3.94 26.03
C LYS A 3 61.46 -4.79 25.46
N THR A 4 60.41 -4.98 26.17
CA THR A 4 59.16 -5.60 25.72
C THR A 4 58.28 -4.54 25.05
N LEU A 5 58.04 -4.65 23.76
CA LEU A 5 57.12 -3.82 23.02
C LEU A 5 55.72 -4.40 23.22
N ILE A 6 54.83 -3.67 23.86
CA ILE A 6 53.41 -4.01 23.92
C ILE A 6 52.77 -3.45 22.67
N LEU A 7 52.32 -4.34 21.77
CA LEU A 7 51.52 -4.01 20.59
C LEU A 7 50.02 -4.01 21.00
N ALA A 8 49.47 -2.83 21.15
CA ALA A 8 48.03 -2.69 21.36
C ALA A 8 47.36 -2.89 19.99
N ALA A 9 46.78 -4.06 19.77
CA ALA A 9 45.90 -4.31 18.65
C ALA A 9 44.54 -3.69 19.00
N ALA A 10 44.21 -2.57 18.38
CA ALA A 10 42.84 -2.06 18.37
C ALA A 10 42.00 -3.01 17.50
N LEU A 11 41.30 -3.92 18.15
CA LEU A 11 40.16 -4.61 17.53
C LEU A 11 39.04 -3.61 17.39
N THR A 12 38.89 -2.98 16.26
CA THR A 12 37.60 -2.43 15.84
C THR A 12 36.72 -3.64 15.51
N GLY A 13 35.95 -4.05 16.50
CA GLY A 13 34.85 -4.97 16.30
C GLY A 13 33.81 -4.28 15.41
N LEU A 14 33.76 -4.67 14.16
CA LEU A 14 32.51 -4.61 13.41
C LEU A 14 31.56 -5.57 14.13
N THR A 15 30.74 -5.04 15.00
CA THR A 15 29.52 -5.70 15.41
C THR A 15 28.68 -5.77 14.15
N LEU A 16 28.72 -6.90 13.43
CA LEU A 16 27.55 -7.36 12.70
C LEU A 16 26.49 -7.47 13.80
N SER A 17 25.59 -6.52 13.85
CA SER A 17 24.33 -6.68 14.54
C SER A 17 23.73 -7.94 13.90
N ALA A 18 23.85 -9.08 14.58
CA ALA A 18 22.94 -10.16 14.33
C ALA A 18 21.59 -9.58 14.69
N THR A 19 20.82 -9.14 13.72
CA THR A 19 19.41 -8.84 13.93
C THR A 19 18.83 -10.09 14.55
N ALA A 20 18.35 -9.98 15.78
CA ALA A 20 17.64 -11.05 16.43
C ALA A 20 16.54 -11.49 15.44
N GLN A 21 16.57 -12.77 15.09
CA GLN A 21 15.61 -13.28 14.11
C GLN A 21 14.28 -13.38 14.84
N GLN A 22 13.35 -12.50 14.48
CA GLN A 22 11.95 -12.58 14.93
C GLN A 22 11.45 -14.02 14.76
N VAL A 23 10.62 -14.49 15.70
CA VAL A 23 9.80 -15.68 15.48
C VAL A 23 8.82 -15.32 14.38
N LYS A 24 9.21 -15.56 13.13
CA LYS A 24 8.47 -15.13 11.95
C LYS A 24 7.37 -16.12 11.63
N GLU A 25 6.22 -15.59 11.26
CA GLU A 25 5.16 -16.36 10.61
C GLU A 25 5.73 -17.09 9.38
N LYS A 26 5.33 -18.34 9.17
CA LYS A 26 5.77 -19.15 8.03
C LYS A 26 4.90 -18.83 6.82
N LEU A 27 5.26 -17.80 6.08
CA LEU A 27 4.51 -17.39 4.90
C LEU A 27 4.83 -18.30 3.70
N ASN A 28 3.80 -18.60 2.91
CA ASN A 28 3.94 -19.20 1.59
C ASN A 28 4.07 -18.10 0.52
N ARG A 29 4.09 -18.47 -0.78
CA ARG A 29 4.25 -17.51 -1.89
C ARG A 29 3.01 -16.69 -2.22
N ALA A 30 1.84 -17.09 -1.73
CA ALA A 30 0.54 -16.46 -1.91
C ALA A 30 0.35 -15.76 -3.28
N PRO A 31 0.52 -16.47 -4.41
CA PRO A 31 0.42 -15.83 -5.71
C PRO A 31 -0.97 -15.27 -5.93
N VAL A 32 -1.04 -14.16 -6.65
CA VAL A 32 -2.28 -13.59 -7.17
C VAL A 32 -2.14 -13.35 -8.66
N ALA A 33 -3.23 -13.51 -9.38
CA ALA A 33 -3.28 -13.32 -10.83
C ALA A 33 -4.44 -12.40 -11.17
N VAL A 34 -4.15 -11.17 -11.59
CA VAL A 34 -5.16 -10.13 -11.82
C VAL A 34 -5.22 -9.76 -13.30
N LYS A 35 -6.44 -9.48 -13.78
CA LYS A 35 -6.64 -9.00 -15.13
C LYS A 35 -6.15 -7.58 -15.29
N THR A 36 -5.35 -7.35 -16.33
CA THR A 36 -4.90 -6.04 -16.80
C THR A 36 -5.45 -5.74 -18.19
N SER A 37 -5.15 -4.56 -18.73
CA SER A 37 -5.44 -4.24 -20.14
C SER A 37 -4.57 -5.01 -21.15
N GLN A 38 -3.47 -5.63 -20.69
CA GLN A 38 -2.47 -6.30 -21.53
C GLN A 38 -2.44 -7.82 -21.34
N GLY A 39 -3.27 -8.39 -20.47
CA GLY A 39 -3.28 -9.82 -20.14
C GLY A 39 -3.50 -10.04 -18.65
N ILE A 40 -2.86 -11.05 -18.09
CA ILE A 40 -2.91 -11.38 -16.67
C ILE A 40 -1.56 -11.04 -16.01
N LEU A 41 -1.57 -10.18 -15.00
CA LEU A 41 -0.43 -9.96 -14.13
C LEU A 41 -0.44 -11.01 -13.02
N VAL A 42 0.59 -11.83 -12.97
CA VAL A 42 0.82 -12.81 -11.90
C VAL A 42 1.89 -12.23 -10.99
N SER A 43 1.64 -12.15 -9.69
CA SER A 43 2.63 -11.74 -8.71
C SER A 43 2.67 -12.71 -7.52
N TRP A 44 3.78 -12.74 -6.79
CA TRP A 44 4.01 -13.64 -5.66
C TRP A 44 5.00 -13.04 -4.67
N ARG A 45 4.98 -13.53 -3.43
CA ARG A 45 5.88 -13.03 -2.37
C ARG A 45 7.33 -13.38 -2.64
N SER A 46 8.23 -12.40 -2.44
CA SER A 46 9.61 -12.61 -2.06
C SER A 46 9.68 -12.72 -0.54
N LEU A 47 10.49 -13.62 -0.01
CA LEU A 47 10.65 -13.79 1.43
C LEU A 47 12.06 -13.39 1.87
N THR A 48 12.21 -12.90 3.09
CA THR A 48 13.53 -12.54 3.64
C THR A 48 14.46 -13.73 3.79
N THR A 49 13.91 -14.95 3.81
CA THR A 49 14.65 -16.21 3.84
C THR A 49 15.10 -16.71 2.47
N ASP A 50 14.71 -16.01 1.39
CA ASP A 50 15.09 -16.40 0.04
C ASP A 50 16.59 -16.25 -0.19
N GLU A 51 17.20 -17.29 -0.73
CA GLU A 51 18.59 -17.20 -1.18
C GLU A 51 18.67 -16.26 -2.39
N LYS A 52 19.78 -15.57 -2.51
CA LYS A 52 20.01 -14.58 -3.57
C LYS A 52 19.84 -15.15 -4.99
N GLU A 53 20.19 -16.41 -5.15
CA GLU A 53 20.13 -17.14 -6.42
C GLU A 53 18.79 -17.84 -6.66
N LEU A 54 17.80 -17.66 -5.78
CA LEU A 54 16.47 -18.26 -5.94
C LEU A 54 15.80 -17.69 -7.19
N THR A 55 15.31 -18.57 -8.06
CA THR A 55 14.58 -18.21 -9.26
C THR A 55 13.18 -18.82 -9.25
N PHE A 56 12.29 -18.25 -10.05
CA PHE A 56 10.91 -18.66 -10.15
C PHE A 56 10.56 -19.07 -11.59
N ASN A 57 9.72 -20.08 -11.72
CA ASN A 57 9.07 -20.46 -12.95
C ASN A 57 7.55 -20.21 -12.81
N VAL A 58 6.91 -19.77 -13.87
CA VAL A 58 5.46 -19.59 -13.91
C VAL A 58 4.87 -20.57 -14.93
N TYR A 59 3.78 -21.21 -14.52
CA TYR A 59 3.02 -22.12 -15.37
C TYR A 59 1.59 -21.61 -15.48
N ARG A 60 1.01 -21.67 -16.68
CA ARG A 60 -0.40 -21.43 -16.97
C ARG A 60 -1.06 -22.71 -17.39
N ASN A 61 -2.12 -23.15 -16.71
CA ASN A 61 -2.85 -24.38 -17.00
C ASN A 61 -1.95 -25.62 -17.12
N GLY A 62 -0.87 -25.68 -16.33
CA GLY A 62 0.13 -26.74 -16.31
C GLY A 62 1.26 -26.59 -17.34
N GLU A 63 1.20 -25.65 -18.27
CA GLU A 63 2.27 -25.37 -19.23
C GLU A 63 3.18 -24.27 -18.69
N LYS A 64 4.51 -24.46 -18.81
CA LYS A 64 5.50 -23.45 -18.37
C LYS A 64 5.47 -22.28 -19.34
N VAL A 65 5.17 -21.08 -18.85
CA VAL A 65 5.05 -19.85 -19.64
C VAL A 65 6.17 -18.85 -19.33
N ALA A 66 6.84 -18.97 -18.19
CA ALA A 66 8.05 -18.21 -17.88
C ALA A 66 9.00 -19.02 -17.01
N SER A 67 10.30 -18.72 -17.07
CA SER A 67 11.33 -19.44 -16.33
C SER A 67 12.48 -18.55 -15.87
N ASN A 68 13.15 -18.97 -14.77
CA ASN A 68 14.35 -18.33 -14.25
C ASN A 68 14.19 -16.85 -13.87
N ILE A 69 13.00 -16.43 -13.48
CA ILE A 69 12.75 -15.07 -12.99
C ILE A 69 13.47 -14.92 -11.65
N SER A 70 14.36 -13.92 -11.52
CA SER A 70 15.20 -13.72 -10.33
C SER A 70 15.14 -12.31 -9.77
N ASP A 71 14.88 -11.34 -10.62
CA ASP A 71 15.02 -9.90 -10.35
C ASP A 71 13.71 -9.23 -9.89
N VAL A 72 12.57 -9.87 -10.13
CA VAL A 72 11.24 -9.44 -9.71
C VAL A 72 10.41 -10.62 -9.22
N THR A 73 9.28 -10.34 -8.60
CA THR A 73 8.27 -11.33 -8.22
C THR A 73 6.92 -11.06 -8.86
N ASN A 74 6.95 -10.64 -10.11
CA ASN A 74 5.76 -10.50 -10.95
C ASN A 74 6.08 -10.85 -12.40
N TRP A 75 5.04 -11.22 -13.15
CA TRP A 75 5.14 -11.54 -14.57
C TRP A 75 3.81 -11.25 -15.28
N LEU A 76 3.88 -10.52 -16.39
CA LEU A 76 2.71 -10.19 -17.21
C LEU A 76 2.54 -11.22 -18.32
N ASP A 77 1.50 -12.03 -18.23
CA ASP A 77 1.09 -12.97 -19.28
C ASP A 77 0.14 -12.32 -20.28
N ALA A 78 0.67 -11.91 -21.42
CA ALA A 78 -0.10 -11.26 -22.47
C ALA A 78 -1.17 -12.18 -23.11
N GLU A 79 -1.02 -13.49 -23.01
CA GLU A 79 -1.98 -14.47 -23.53
C GLU A 79 -2.93 -15.01 -22.46
N GLY A 80 -2.66 -14.70 -21.17
CA GLY A 80 -3.45 -15.13 -20.05
C GLY A 80 -4.89 -14.59 -20.08
N LYS A 81 -5.80 -15.37 -19.53
CA LYS A 81 -7.23 -15.03 -19.48
C LYS A 81 -7.78 -15.24 -18.07
N PRO A 82 -8.83 -14.51 -17.68
CA PRO A 82 -9.57 -14.83 -16.48
C PRO A 82 -9.97 -16.30 -16.42
N GLY A 83 -9.81 -16.90 -15.25
CA GLY A 83 -10.08 -18.32 -15.00
C GLY A 83 -8.91 -19.26 -15.30
N ASP A 84 -7.81 -18.79 -15.92
CA ASP A 84 -6.59 -19.58 -16.05
C ASP A 84 -5.99 -19.88 -14.67
N THR A 85 -5.46 -21.06 -14.49
CA THR A 85 -4.74 -21.44 -13.27
C THR A 85 -3.25 -21.17 -13.45
N TYR A 86 -2.69 -20.38 -12.55
CA TYR A 86 -1.26 -20.11 -12.51
C TYR A 86 -0.60 -20.84 -11.35
N LYS A 87 0.54 -21.48 -11.62
CA LYS A 87 1.41 -22.06 -10.61
C LYS A 87 2.75 -21.34 -10.66
N VAL A 88 3.19 -20.85 -9.52
CA VAL A 88 4.56 -20.35 -9.30
C VAL A 88 5.37 -21.44 -8.63
N GLU A 89 6.56 -21.74 -9.16
CA GLU A 89 7.45 -22.77 -8.66
C GLU A 89 8.84 -22.19 -8.46
N THR A 90 9.39 -22.33 -7.27
CA THR A 90 10.78 -21.93 -7.00
C THR A 90 11.78 -22.94 -7.60
N SER A 91 13.01 -22.51 -7.84
CA SER A 91 14.12 -23.41 -8.26
C SER A 91 14.41 -24.52 -7.23
N LYS A 92 13.83 -24.45 -6.02
CA LYS A 92 13.92 -25.47 -4.98
C LYS A 92 12.72 -26.41 -4.95
N GLY A 93 11.74 -26.21 -5.84
CA GLY A 93 10.56 -27.07 -5.96
C GLY A 93 9.38 -26.69 -5.05
N GLU A 94 9.45 -25.57 -4.32
CA GLU A 94 8.29 -25.01 -3.63
C GLU A 94 7.28 -24.53 -4.67
N THR A 95 5.99 -24.81 -4.48
CA THR A 95 4.93 -24.43 -5.43
C THR A 95 3.75 -23.79 -4.71
N SER A 96 3.15 -22.79 -5.35
CA SER A 96 1.89 -22.16 -4.95
C SER A 96 1.05 -21.85 -6.18
N GLU A 97 -0.26 -21.84 -6.04
CA GLU A 97 -1.18 -21.68 -7.17
C GLU A 97 -2.20 -20.56 -6.94
N ALA A 98 -2.64 -19.93 -8.03
CA ALA A 98 -3.71 -18.95 -8.05
C ALA A 98 -4.57 -19.12 -9.31
N THR A 99 -5.84 -18.79 -9.22
CA THR A 99 -6.73 -18.67 -10.38
C THR A 99 -6.84 -17.19 -10.77
N ALA A 100 -6.70 -16.89 -12.06
CA ALA A 100 -6.78 -15.53 -12.56
C ALA A 100 -8.16 -14.92 -12.34
N TRP A 101 -8.18 -13.76 -11.72
CA TRP A 101 -9.39 -12.97 -11.47
C TRP A 101 -9.93 -12.33 -12.75
N ASP A 102 -11.24 -12.07 -12.78
CA ASP A 102 -11.90 -11.38 -13.89
C ASP A 102 -11.59 -9.88 -13.94
N ASN A 103 -11.01 -9.34 -12.87
CA ASN A 103 -10.72 -7.93 -12.69
C ASN A 103 -9.51 -7.75 -11.76
N MET A 104 -9.18 -6.51 -11.38
CA MET A 104 -8.22 -6.21 -10.31
C MET A 104 -8.74 -6.53 -8.91
N PHE A 105 -9.91 -7.12 -8.80
CA PHE A 105 -10.49 -7.56 -7.53
C PHE A 105 -11.19 -8.91 -7.67
N THR A 106 -11.28 -9.59 -6.55
CA THR A 106 -12.18 -10.72 -6.34
C THR A 106 -13.20 -10.40 -5.25
N SER A 107 -14.26 -11.19 -5.14
CA SER A 107 -15.26 -11.00 -4.10
C SER A 107 -15.94 -12.30 -3.70
N PHE A 108 -16.37 -12.36 -2.46
CA PHE A 108 -17.19 -13.45 -1.93
C PHE A 108 -18.28 -12.93 -1.01
N ASP A 109 -19.33 -13.75 -0.83
CA ASP A 109 -20.44 -13.42 0.05
C ASP A 109 -20.18 -13.93 1.47
N VAL A 110 -20.45 -13.07 2.46
CA VAL A 110 -20.44 -13.41 3.89
C VAL A 110 -21.84 -13.33 4.46
N LYS A 111 -22.20 -14.27 5.32
CA LYS A 111 -23.53 -14.31 5.95
C LYS A 111 -23.66 -13.18 6.97
N ARG A 112 -24.65 -12.34 6.77
CA ARG A 112 -24.98 -11.25 7.70
C ARG A 112 -25.52 -11.81 9.02
N PRO A 113 -24.98 -11.36 10.19
CA PRO A 113 -25.55 -11.74 11.49
C PRO A 113 -27.01 -11.32 11.62
N ALA A 114 -27.78 -12.11 12.38
CA ALA A 114 -29.14 -11.76 12.69
C ALA A 114 -29.23 -10.44 13.47
N SER A 115 -30.27 -9.64 13.20
CA SER A 115 -30.49 -8.39 13.92
C SER A 115 -30.68 -8.63 15.42
N ILE A 116 -30.05 -7.83 16.26
CA ILE A 116 -30.09 -7.97 17.72
C ILE A 116 -30.72 -6.72 18.36
N LYS A 117 -31.67 -6.96 19.27
CA LYS A 117 -32.35 -5.90 20.02
C LYS A 117 -31.49 -5.42 21.19
N SER A 118 -31.42 -4.10 21.36
CA SER A 118 -30.80 -3.43 22.51
C SER A 118 -31.74 -2.29 22.98
N GLY A 119 -32.26 -2.43 24.19
CA GLY A 119 -33.25 -1.45 24.71
C GLY A 119 -34.47 -1.29 23.79
N ASN A 120 -34.64 -0.11 23.23
CA ASN A 120 -35.78 0.24 22.35
C ASN A 120 -35.40 0.24 20.85
N THR A 121 -34.19 -0.19 20.48
CA THR A 121 -33.71 -0.23 19.10
C THR A 121 -33.26 -1.67 18.74
N THR A 122 -33.14 -1.92 17.45
CA THR A 122 -32.64 -3.21 16.91
C THR A 122 -31.56 -2.89 15.90
N GLY A 123 -30.36 -3.41 16.12
CA GLY A 123 -29.22 -3.24 15.21
C GLY A 123 -29.23 -4.25 14.09
N ARG A 124 -28.97 -3.81 12.88
CA ARG A 124 -28.72 -4.60 11.68
C ARG A 124 -27.25 -4.46 11.35
N TYR A 125 -26.63 -5.47 10.79
CA TYR A 125 -25.17 -5.55 10.70
C TYR A 125 -24.65 -5.28 9.29
N ARG A 126 -23.50 -4.60 9.23
CA ARG A 126 -22.66 -4.46 8.05
C ARG A 126 -21.23 -4.83 8.40
N PRO A 127 -20.41 -5.26 7.43
CA PRO A 127 -18.97 -5.40 7.63
C PRO A 127 -18.32 -4.10 8.08
N ASP A 128 -17.26 -4.22 8.86
CA ASP A 128 -16.49 -3.09 9.39
C ASP A 128 -15.00 -3.45 9.34
N ASP A 129 -14.22 -3.05 10.34
CA ASP A 129 -12.78 -3.34 10.40
C ASP A 129 -12.50 -4.84 10.35
N MET A 130 -11.34 -5.19 9.78
CA MET A 130 -10.81 -6.55 9.77
C MET A 130 -9.42 -6.60 10.35
N CYS A 131 -9.06 -7.78 10.82
CA CYS A 131 -7.70 -8.17 11.16
C CYS A 131 -7.34 -9.42 10.38
N VAL A 132 -6.06 -9.75 10.31
CA VAL A 132 -5.56 -10.96 9.67
C VAL A 132 -4.56 -11.70 10.57
N GLY A 133 -4.56 -13.01 10.45
CA GLY A 133 -3.59 -13.92 11.04
C GLY A 133 -3.66 -15.26 10.35
N ASP A 134 -2.56 -15.98 10.30
CA ASP A 134 -2.52 -17.38 9.88
C ASP A 134 -3.03 -18.23 11.06
N VAL A 135 -4.34 -18.54 11.06
CA VAL A 135 -4.98 -19.22 12.20
C VAL A 135 -4.90 -20.74 12.12
N ASP A 136 -4.52 -21.30 10.97
CA ASP A 136 -4.37 -22.75 10.81
C ASP A 136 -2.93 -23.21 10.53
N GLY A 137 -2.00 -22.29 10.31
CA GLY A 137 -0.56 -22.54 10.16
C GLY A 137 -0.18 -22.97 8.74
N ASP A 138 -0.98 -22.61 7.71
CA ASP A 138 -0.73 -23.01 6.33
C ASP A 138 0.09 -21.97 5.52
N GLY A 139 0.40 -20.84 6.12
CA GLY A 139 1.15 -19.72 5.53
C GLY A 139 0.32 -18.74 4.73
N ASN A 140 -1.01 -18.92 4.67
CA ASN A 140 -1.95 -17.91 4.21
C ASN A 140 -2.60 -17.21 5.42
N TYR A 141 -3.10 -16.00 5.17
CA TYR A 141 -3.83 -15.28 6.20
C TYR A 141 -5.33 -15.51 6.09
N GLU A 142 -6.00 -15.66 7.24
CA GLU A 142 -7.44 -15.65 7.39
C GLU A 142 -7.92 -14.27 7.83
N LEU A 143 -9.16 -13.96 7.45
CA LEU A 143 -9.85 -12.70 7.74
C LEU A 143 -10.68 -12.81 9.02
N ILE A 144 -10.43 -11.96 9.98
CA ILE A 144 -11.22 -11.81 11.20
C ILE A 144 -12.05 -10.54 11.06
N LEU A 145 -13.33 -10.73 10.73
CA LEU A 145 -14.26 -9.64 10.41
C LEU A 145 -15.04 -9.19 11.64
N LYS A 146 -14.98 -7.91 11.92
CA LYS A 146 -15.84 -7.22 12.89
C LYS A 146 -17.11 -6.73 12.18
N TRP A 147 -18.27 -7.11 12.68
CA TRP A 147 -19.58 -6.65 12.23
C TRP A 147 -20.08 -5.50 13.10
N LEU A 148 -20.35 -4.35 12.49
CA LEU A 148 -20.86 -3.16 13.17
C LEU A 148 -22.38 -3.07 12.98
N PRO A 149 -23.17 -2.93 14.08
CA PRO A 149 -24.59 -2.68 13.95
C PRO A 149 -24.86 -1.24 13.51
N ASP A 150 -25.91 -1.02 12.70
CA ASP A 150 -26.31 0.30 12.22
C ASP A 150 -26.75 1.27 13.33
N ASN A 151 -27.06 0.74 14.51
CA ASN A 151 -27.33 1.51 15.72
C ASN A 151 -26.09 1.68 16.62
N ALA A 152 -24.86 1.38 16.12
CA ALA A 152 -23.63 1.68 16.85
C ALA A 152 -23.55 3.16 17.24
N ARG A 153 -22.95 3.45 18.38
CA ARG A 153 -22.81 4.80 18.91
C ARG A 153 -21.40 5.02 19.43
N ASP A 154 -20.83 6.13 19.03
CA ASP A 154 -19.63 6.62 19.70
C ASP A 154 -19.82 6.69 21.21
N SER A 155 -18.77 6.41 21.98
CA SER A 155 -18.83 6.43 23.45
C SER A 155 -19.25 7.80 24.02
N GLY A 156 -19.05 8.90 23.29
CA GLY A 156 -19.52 10.24 23.62
C GLY A 156 -21.01 10.46 23.43
N LYS A 157 -21.72 9.63 22.68
CA LYS A 157 -23.14 9.81 22.31
C LYS A 157 -24.06 8.94 23.18
N GLU A 158 -25.26 9.43 23.52
CA GLU A 158 -26.32 8.64 24.13
C GLU A 158 -27.04 7.77 23.08
N GLY A 159 -27.68 6.71 23.53
CA GLY A 159 -28.47 5.78 22.73
C GLY A 159 -28.00 4.33 22.89
N TYR A 160 -28.94 3.43 22.73
CA TYR A 160 -28.66 1.98 22.78
C TYR A 160 -27.87 1.56 21.54
N SER A 161 -26.95 0.61 21.69
CA SER A 161 -26.28 -0.07 20.60
C SER A 161 -26.36 -1.58 20.77
N SER A 162 -26.53 -2.30 19.68
CA SER A 162 -26.48 -3.74 19.64
C SER A 162 -25.01 -4.20 19.75
N PRO A 163 -24.71 -5.45 20.14
CA PRO A 163 -23.34 -5.90 20.36
C PRO A 163 -22.53 -5.94 19.05
N VAL A 164 -21.21 -5.88 19.16
CA VAL A 164 -20.28 -6.26 18.08
C VAL A 164 -20.30 -7.78 17.92
N ILE A 165 -20.31 -8.23 16.68
CA ILE A 165 -20.15 -9.64 16.29
C ILE A 165 -18.82 -9.78 15.58
N ILE A 166 -18.12 -10.92 15.77
CA ILE A 166 -16.84 -11.22 15.11
C ILE A 166 -16.99 -12.57 14.42
N SER A 167 -16.60 -12.63 13.15
CA SER A 167 -16.60 -13.84 12.31
C SER A 167 -15.23 -14.08 11.71
N ALA A 168 -14.90 -15.31 11.34
CA ALA A 168 -13.64 -15.64 10.68
C ALA A 168 -13.88 -16.36 9.36
N TYR A 169 -13.08 -16.00 8.35
CA TYR A 169 -13.20 -16.52 6.98
C TYR A 169 -11.83 -16.78 6.38
N ARG A 170 -11.72 -17.79 5.52
CA ARG A 170 -10.63 -17.87 4.54
C ARG A 170 -10.76 -16.79 3.47
N MET A 171 -9.70 -16.55 2.72
CA MET A 171 -9.69 -15.56 1.61
C MET A 171 -10.67 -15.91 0.47
N ASP A 172 -11.21 -17.13 0.44
CA ASP A 172 -12.24 -17.57 -0.50
C ASP A 172 -13.67 -17.41 0.03
N GLY A 173 -13.83 -16.89 1.26
CA GLY A 173 -15.12 -16.71 1.93
C GLY A 173 -15.62 -17.91 2.71
N THR A 174 -14.84 -19.00 2.81
CA THR A 174 -15.18 -20.15 3.66
C THR A 174 -15.19 -19.74 5.12
N ALA A 175 -16.34 -19.86 5.79
CA ALA A 175 -16.46 -19.57 7.21
C ALA A 175 -15.74 -20.62 8.05
N LEU A 176 -14.99 -20.18 9.07
CA LEU A 176 -14.19 -21.07 9.91
C LEU A 176 -14.96 -21.55 11.15
N TRP A 177 -15.80 -20.70 11.73
CA TRP A 177 -16.44 -20.98 13.01
C TRP A 177 -17.89 -21.47 12.85
N GLN A 178 -18.33 -22.28 13.82
CA GLN A 178 -19.71 -22.75 13.87
C GLN A 178 -20.68 -21.65 14.28
N HIS A 179 -20.26 -20.79 15.20
CA HIS A 179 -20.97 -19.61 15.66
C HIS A 179 -20.03 -18.41 15.60
N ASP A 180 -20.60 -17.23 15.42
CA ASP A 180 -19.85 -16.00 15.55
C ASP A 180 -19.56 -15.69 17.03
N ILE A 181 -18.42 -15.07 17.33
CA ILE A 181 -18.19 -14.51 18.66
C ILE A 181 -19.14 -13.32 18.80
N ASN A 182 -19.89 -13.29 19.91
CA ASN A 182 -20.79 -12.19 20.24
C ASN A 182 -20.31 -11.52 21.54
N LEU A 183 -19.92 -10.25 21.45
CA LEU A 183 -19.37 -9.52 22.61
C LEU A 183 -20.42 -9.13 23.65
N GLY A 184 -21.73 -9.32 23.37
CA GLY A 184 -22.81 -9.05 24.30
C GLY A 184 -23.12 -7.56 24.49
N LEU A 185 -24.18 -7.29 25.27
CA LEU A 185 -24.66 -5.91 25.48
C LEU A 185 -23.84 -5.11 26.47
N ASN A 186 -22.99 -5.75 27.27
CA ASN A 186 -22.12 -5.11 28.25
C ASN A 186 -20.83 -4.53 27.70
N ILE A 187 -20.64 -4.68 26.37
CA ILE A 187 -19.66 -3.92 25.57
C ILE A 187 -20.44 -3.09 24.57
N ARG A 188 -20.18 -1.79 24.56
CA ARG A 188 -20.81 -0.88 23.61
C ARG A 188 -20.18 -1.03 22.24
N SER A 189 -20.96 -1.03 21.18
CA SER A 189 -20.43 -1.01 19.80
C SER A 189 -20.06 0.41 19.36
N GLY A 190 -18.92 0.54 18.73
CA GLY A 190 -18.35 1.78 18.21
C GLY A 190 -16.85 1.62 17.95
N ASN A 191 -16.26 2.53 17.17
CA ASN A 191 -14.88 2.39 16.70
C ASN A 191 -13.84 2.36 17.83
N HIS A 192 -14.17 2.94 19.00
CA HIS A 192 -13.22 3.07 20.11
C HIS A 192 -13.37 2.00 21.20
N THR A 193 -14.39 1.15 21.11
CA THR A 193 -14.78 0.30 22.23
C THR A 193 -14.41 -1.16 22.07
N THR A 194 -14.00 -1.57 20.87
CA THR A 194 -13.64 -2.95 20.57
C THR A 194 -12.40 -2.97 19.69
N GLN A 195 -11.28 -3.40 20.25
CA GLN A 195 -10.03 -3.65 19.56
C GLN A 195 -9.73 -5.14 19.59
N LEU A 196 -9.22 -5.64 18.46
CA LEU A 196 -8.83 -7.03 18.29
C LEU A 196 -7.31 -7.10 18.14
N VAL A 197 -6.69 -8.04 18.84
CA VAL A 197 -5.32 -8.49 18.57
C VAL A 197 -5.44 -9.83 17.88
N VAL A 198 -4.84 -9.98 16.70
CA VAL A 198 -4.78 -11.23 15.94
C VAL A 198 -3.32 -11.49 15.59
N TYR A 199 -2.70 -12.43 16.28
CA TYR A 199 -1.29 -12.73 16.13
C TYR A 199 -0.95 -14.09 16.74
N ASP A 200 0.13 -14.75 16.30
CA ASP A 200 0.69 -15.92 16.93
C ASP A 200 1.39 -15.50 18.25
N MET A 201 0.65 -15.62 19.36
CA MET A 201 1.09 -15.13 20.66
C MET A 201 1.93 -16.13 21.44
N ASP A 202 1.84 -17.42 21.14
CA ASP A 202 2.57 -18.47 21.86
C ASP A 202 3.64 -19.17 21.02
N GLY A 203 3.79 -18.75 19.74
CA GLY A 203 4.85 -19.23 18.86
C GLY A 203 4.59 -20.62 18.26
N ASP A 204 3.34 -21.09 18.27
CA ASP A 204 2.97 -22.41 17.72
C ASP A 204 2.76 -22.37 16.18
N GLY A 205 2.83 -21.19 15.58
CA GLY A 205 2.64 -20.93 14.16
C GLY A 205 1.19 -20.71 13.77
N LYS A 206 0.29 -20.48 14.72
CA LYS A 206 -1.13 -20.20 14.49
C LYS A 206 -1.57 -18.99 15.32
N ALA A 207 -2.26 -18.08 14.68
CA ALA A 207 -2.69 -16.86 15.34
C ALA A 207 -3.84 -17.09 16.33
N GLU A 208 -3.72 -16.51 17.52
CA GLU A 208 -4.80 -16.32 18.47
C GLU A 208 -5.51 -15.00 18.23
N ILE A 209 -6.70 -14.89 18.84
CA ILE A 209 -7.47 -13.65 18.91
C ILE A 209 -7.61 -13.24 20.38
N LEU A 210 -7.16 -12.04 20.72
CA LEU A 210 -7.35 -11.47 22.05
C LEU A 210 -8.21 -10.22 21.93
N CYS A 211 -9.23 -10.14 22.77
CA CYS A 211 -10.01 -8.93 22.89
C CYS A 211 -10.68 -8.78 24.27
N LYS A 212 -11.10 -7.54 24.55
CA LYS A 212 -11.93 -7.25 25.71
C LYS A 212 -13.30 -7.91 25.55
N THR A 213 -13.72 -8.68 26.55
CA THR A 213 -15.05 -9.31 26.69
C THR A 213 -15.73 -8.88 27.99
N ALA A 214 -16.94 -9.33 28.20
CA ALA A 214 -17.71 -9.00 29.40
C ALA A 214 -18.73 -10.10 29.75
N ALA A 215 -19.40 -9.92 30.87
CA ALA A 215 -20.57 -10.76 31.20
C ALA A 215 -21.57 -10.81 30.04
N GLY A 216 -21.97 -12.00 29.61
CA GLY A 216 -22.86 -12.25 28.48
C GLY A 216 -22.19 -12.35 27.11
N SER A 217 -20.84 -12.24 27.01
CA SER A 217 -20.11 -12.54 25.78
C SER A 217 -20.06 -14.04 25.54
N THR A 218 -20.18 -14.46 24.25
CA THR A 218 -20.08 -15.87 23.85
C THR A 218 -18.99 -16.06 22.79
N ASP A 219 -18.41 -17.24 22.76
CA ASP A 219 -17.34 -17.64 21.86
C ASP A 219 -17.85 -18.28 20.55
N GLY A 220 -16.94 -18.70 19.66
CA GLY A 220 -17.22 -19.35 18.38
C GLY A 220 -17.88 -20.74 18.47
N THR A 221 -18.05 -21.28 19.67
CA THR A 221 -18.82 -22.50 19.94
C THR A 221 -20.23 -22.20 20.51
N GLY A 222 -20.50 -20.94 20.85
CA GLY A 222 -21.72 -20.47 21.48
C GLY A 222 -21.70 -20.57 23.03
N ALA A 223 -20.58 -20.97 23.64
CA ALA A 223 -20.41 -20.98 25.08
C ALA A 223 -20.10 -19.60 25.63
N TYR A 224 -20.41 -19.35 26.91
CA TYR A 224 -20.01 -18.08 27.56
C TYR A 224 -18.50 -18.06 27.78
N VAL A 225 -17.86 -16.94 27.46
CA VAL A 225 -16.40 -16.74 27.65
C VAL A 225 -15.98 -16.87 29.12
N SER A 226 -16.89 -16.62 30.08
CA SER A 226 -16.65 -16.81 31.49
C SER A 226 -16.35 -18.25 31.86
N GLU A 227 -16.79 -19.25 31.07
CA GLU A 227 -16.50 -20.66 31.31
C GLU A 227 -15.00 -20.98 31.20
N ALA A 228 -14.24 -20.20 30.43
CA ALA A 228 -12.78 -20.30 30.29
C ALA A 228 -12.00 -19.56 31.39
N GLY A 229 -12.69 -18.93 32.34
CA GLY A 229 -12.10 -18.22 33.48
C GLY A 229 -11.89 -19.08 34.73
N ASP A 230 -11.36 -18.43 35.76
CA ASP A 230 -11.29 -19.04 37.09
C ASP A 230 -12.69 -19.15 37.76
N ALA A 231 -12.76 -19.72 38.96
CA ALA A 231 -14.02 -19.90 39.66
C ALA A 231 -14.77 -18.59 39.98
N THR A 232 -14.08 -17.47 40.08
CA THR A 232 -14.70 -16.15 40.32
C THR A 232 -15.32 -15.60 39.05
N ILE A 233 -14.70 -15.80 37.91
CA ILE A 233 -15.18 -15.42 36.57
C ILE A 233 -16.35 -16.35 36.18
N GLN A 234 -16.24 -17.64 36.43
CA GLN A 234 -17.32 -18.63 36.18
C GLN A 234 -18.59 -18.34 36.97
N ALA A 235 -18.49 -17.69 38.12
CA ALA A 235 -19.63 -17.26 38.92
C ALA A 235 -20.39 -16.04 38.39
N THR A 236 -19.96 -15.46 37.25
CA THR A 236 -20.57 -14.29 36.63
C THR A 236 -21.99 -14.58 36.16
N ASP A 237 -22.92 -13.66 36.43
CA ASP A 237 -24.28 -13.71 35.88
C ASP A 237 -24.27 -13.16 34.43
N ASN A 238 -24.16 -14.07 33.47
CA ASN A 238 -24.14 -13.75 32.03
C ASN A 238 -25.46 -13.24 31.48
N THR A 239 -26.55 -13.28 32.25
CA THR A 239 -27.89 -12.76 31.86
C THR A 239 -28.09 -11.31 32.21
N LYS A 240 -27.21 -10.75 33.08
CA LYS A 240 -27.32 -9.39 33.57
C LYS A 240 -26.80 -8.39 32.56
N THR A 241 -27.54 -7.30 32.39
CA THR A 241 -27.07 -6.15 31.60
C THR A 241 -26.87 -4.92 32.49
N TYR A 242 -25.79 -4.19 32.22
CA TYR A 242 -25.40 -2.98 32.92
C TYR A 242 -25.63 -1.73 32.05
N VAL A 243 -26.41 -1.88 30.97
CA VAL A 243 -26.79 -0.78 30.08
C VAL A 243 -27.78 0.14 30.78
N THR A 244 -27.45 1.42 30.90
CA THR A 244 -28.30 2.45 31.50
C THR A 244 -29.47 2.81 30.58
N SER A 245 -30.48 3.55 31.10
CA SER A 245 -31.57 4.07 30.28
C SER A 245 -31.14 5.03 29.18
N LYS A 246 -29.89 5.52 29.22
CA LYS A 246 -29.26 6.34 28.19
C LYS A 246 -28.46 5.53 27.19
N GLY A 247 -28.43 4.20 27.29
CA GLY A 247 -27.72 3.31 26.41
C GLY A 247 -26.22 3.23 26.69
N ARG A 248 -25.74 3.71 27.81
CA ARG A 248 -24.33 3.63 28.23
C ARG A 248 -24.12 2.44 29.15
N VAL A 249 -22.95 1.82 29.07
CA VAL A 249 -22.56 0.74 29.98
C VAL A 249 -21.85 1.37 31.20
N SER A 250 -22.41 1.23 32.39
CA SER A 250 -21.95 1.94 33.59
C SER A 250 -21.35 1.06 34.66
N GLY A 251 -21.20 -0.24 34.42
CA GLY A 251 -20.67 -1.21 35.37
C GLY A 251 -20.58 -2.59 34.77
N GLY A 252 -20.42 -3.58 35.62
CA GLY A 252 -20.35 -4.98 35.23
C GLY A 252 -18.93 -5.48 35.05
N GLU A 253 -18.87 -6.77 34.96
CA GLU A 253 -17.65 -7.54 34.85
C GLU A 253 -17.06 -7.34 33.45
N GLU A 254 -15.76 -7.02 33.38
CA GLU A 254 -14.99 -6.92 32.17
C GLU A 254 -13.83 -7.92 32.18
N PHE A 255 -13.62 -8.58 31.07
CA PHE A 255 -12.60 -9.61 30.92
C PHE A 255 -11.69 -9.34 29.73
N LEU A 256 -10.52 -9.96 29.73
CA LEU A 256 -9.71 -10.22 28.56
C LEU A 256 -9.84 -11.71 28.25
N THR A 257 -10.19 -12.05 27.03
CA THR A 257 -10.29 -13.44 26.57
C THR A 257 -9.34 -13.67 25.41
N VAL A 258 -8.59 -14.75 25.45
CA VAL A 258 -7.87 -15.32 24.32
C VAL A 258 -8.71 -16.43 23.70
N PHE A 259 -8.88 -16.37 22.38
CA PHE A 259 -9.61 -17.34 21.58
C PHE A 259 -8.64 -18.06 20.63
N ASN A 260 -8.87 -19.34 20.41
CA ASN A 260 -8.23 -20.07 19.34
C ASN A 260 -8.70 -19.52 17.99
N GLY A 261 -7.78 -19.05 17.14
CA GLY A 261 -8.13 -18.37 15.90
C GLY A 261 -8.92 -19.25 14.92
N LEU A 262 -8.54 -20.53 14.82
CA LEU A 262 -9.18 -21.47 13.89
C LEU A 262 -10.63 -21.83 14.28
N THR A 263 -10.93 -21.89 15.56
CA THR A 263 -12.24 -22.39 16.06
C THR A 263 -13.10 -21.32 16.72
N GLY A 264 -12.54 -20.16 17.03
CA GLY A 264 -13.21 -19.10 17.79
C GLY A 264 -13.49 -19.48 19.27
N LYS A 265 -13.02 -20.65 19.74
CA LYS A 265 -13.26 -21.13 21.10
C LYS A 265 -12.44 -20.32 22.11
N ALA A 266 -13.07 -19.86 23.20
CA ALA A 266 -12.36 -19.25 24.31
C ALA A 266 -11.41 -20.26 24.97
N MET A 267 -10.11 -19.93 25.01
CA MET A 267 -9.06 -20.74 25.62
C MET A 267 -8.82 -20.34 27.07
N LYS A 268 -8.75 -19.04 27.32
CA LYS A 268 -8.55 -18.45 28.65
C LYS A 268 -9.24 -17.11 28.77
N THR A 269 -9.83 -16.85 29.95
CA THR A 269 -10.45 -15.58 30.31
C THR A 269 -9.91 -15.13 31.67
N ILE A 270 -9.46 -13.87 31.76
CA ILE A 270 -9.01 -13.23 32.99
C ILE A 270 -9.74 -11.89 33.18
N TRP A 271 -9.67 -11.34 34.39
CA TRP A 271 -10.17 -9.98 34.68
C TRP A 271 -9.43 -8.95 33.84
N TYR A 272 -10.17 -8.01 33.21
CA TYR A 272 -9.56 -6.91 32.48
C TYR A 272 -8.95 -5.90 33.47
N SER A 273 -7.75 -5.40 33.19
CA SER A 273 -7.07 -4.44 34.07
C SER A 273 -6.73 -3.13 33.31
N PRO A 274 -7.20 -1.95 33.82
CA PRO A 274 -8.20 -1.81 34.86
C PRO A 274 -9.63 -2.08 34.36
N GLY A 275 -10.33 -3.04 34.94
CA GLY A 275 -11.73 -3.34 34.63
C GLY A 275 -12.68 -2.62 35.60
N ARG A 276 -13.95 -2.40 35.18
CA ARG A 276 -14.97 -1.67 35.97
C ARG A 276 -15.24 -2.28 37.37
N SER A 277 -15.01 -3.57 37.51
CA SER A 277 -15.17 -4.29 38.80
C SER A 277 -13.84 -4.61 39.47
N GLY A 278 -12.73 -4.18 38.92
CA GLY A 278 -11.38 -4.42 39.45
C GLY A 278 -10.97 -3.41 40.53
N GLU A 279 -10.01 -3.80 41.35
CA GLU A 279 -9.44 -2.92 42.41
C GLU A 279 -8.74 -1.69 41.81
N ASP A 280 -8.22 -1.81 40.59
CA ASP A 280 -7.51 -0.73 39.89
C ASP A 280 -8.43 0.30 39.21
N PHE A 281 -9.73 0.07 39.22
CA PHE A 281 -10.71 0.99 38.64
C PHE A 281 -11.34 1.85 39.74
N PRO A 282 -11.59 3.16 39.47
CA PRO A 282 -12.26 4.02 40.43
C PRO A 282 -13.62 3.47 40.88
N THR A 283 -13.89 3.52 42.17
CA THR A 283 -15.02 2.83 42.84
C THR A 283 -16.42 3.40 42.53
N SER A 284 -16.50 4.51 41.82
CA SER A 284 -17.77 5.10 41.41
C SER A 284 -17.70 5.62 39.99
N ALA A 285 -18.87 5.70 39.35
CA ALA A 285 -18.97 6.28 38.00
C ALA A 285 -18.43 7.72 37.92
N THR A 286 -18.71 8.55 38.95
CA THR A 286 -18.18 9.93 39.02
C THR A 286 -16.66 9.93 39.13
N ALA A 287 -16.11 9.06 39.97
CA ALA A 287 -14.65 8.94 40.15
C ALA A 287 -14.00 8.42 38.84
N ALA A 288 -14.60 7.43 38.16
CA ALA A 288 -14.12 6.91 36.89
C ALA A 288 -14.10 7.98 35.80
N ASN A 289 -15.19 8.75 35.74
CA ASN A 289 -15.28 9.84 34.77
C ASN A 289 -14.22 10.94 35.06
N SER A 290 -14.02 11.31 36.31
CA SER A 290 -12.99 12.27 36.69
C SER A 290 -11.58 11.72 36.41
N TYR A 291 -11.36 10.43 36.62
CA TYR A 291 -10.09 9.75 36.40
C TYR A 291 -9.72 9.73 34.91
N PHE A 292 -10.68 9.49 34.01
CA PHE A 292 -10.46 9.49 32.58
C PHE A 292 -10.76 10.83 31.89
N GLY A 293 -11.23 11.83 32.62
CA GLY A 293 -11.36 13.21 32.14
C GLY A 293 -12.73 13.60 31.57
N ASP A 294 -13.81 12.89 31.91
CA ASP A 294 -15.18 13.27 31.54
C ASP A 294 -16.19 12.97 32.65
N SER A 295 -17.47 13.23 32.39
CA SER A 295 -18.57 13.02 33.32
C SER A 295 -19.63 12.04 32.82
N ASN A 296 -19.38 11.34 31.71
CA ASN A 296 -20.46 10.64 31.01
C ASN A 296 -20.05 9.28 30.39
N TYR A 297 -19.01 8.65 30.91
CA TYR A 297 -18.47 7.36 30.42
C TYR A 297 -17.94 7.38 28.97
N ASN A 298 -17.51 8.52 28.44
CA ASN A 298 -16.95 8.61 27.14
C ASN A 298 -15.48 8.18 27.13
N ARG A 299 -14.65 8.92 27.89
CA ARG A 299 -13.18 8.76 27.87
C ARG A 299 -12.71 7.49 28.59
N SER A 300 -13.53 6.98 29.53
CA SER A 300 -13.28 5.67 30.15
C SER A 300 -13.56 4.46 29.27
N GLU A 301 -14.22 4.68 28.12
CA GLU A 301 -14.54 3.65 27.11
C GLU A 301 -13.74 3.87 25.82
N ARG A 302 -12.52 4.37 25.93
CA ARG A 302 -11.56 4.59 24.86
C ARG A 302 -10.41 3.60 25.01
N TYR A 303 -10.22 2.76 23.99
CA TYR A 303 -9.26 1.66 24.06
C TYR A 303 -8.40 1.63 22.80
N ASN A 304 -7.13 1.22 22.97
CA ASN A 304 -6.25 0.78 21.90
C ASN A 304 -5.70 -0.62 22.23
N ALA A 305 -5.26 -1.36 21.23
CA ALA A 305 -4.57 -2.62 21.41
C ALA A 305 -3.49 -2.84 20.34
N ALA A 306 -2.45 -3.56 20.70
CA ALA A 306 -1.32 -3.87 19.85
C ALA A 306 -0.61 -5.14 20.33
N VAL A 307 0.46 -5.53 19.64
CA VAL A 307 1.43 -6.55 20.03
C VAL A 307 2.81 -5.90 20.06
N ALA A 308 3.64 -6.27 21.04
CA ALA A 308 5.01 -5.79 21.16
C ALA A 308 5.96 -6.91 21.62
N TYR A 309 7.19 -6.88 21.15
CA TYR A 309 8.25 -7.82 21.55
C TYR A 309 9.10 -7.23 22.69
N LEU A 310 8.57 -7.25 23.90
CA LEU A 310 9.15 -6.58 25.06
C LEU A 310 10.40 -7.27 25.62
N ASP A 311 10.68 -8.52 25.25
CA ASP A 311 11.88 -9.27 25.61
C ASP A 311 12.84 -9.48 24.43
N GLY A 312 12.57 -8.79 23.29
CA GLY A 312 13.33 -8.91 22.04
C GLY A 312 12.67 -9.80 21.01
N LEU A 313 13.02 -9.61 19.74
CA LEU A 313 12.41 -10.23 18.57
C LEU A 313 12.60 -11.76 18.49
N ASP A 314 13.48 -12.35 19.32
CA ASP A 314 13.71 -13.80 19.43
C ASP A 314 12.85 -14.46 20.52
N LYS A 315 11.95 -13.71 21.16
CA LYS A 315 11.07 -14.16 22.24
C LYS A 315 9.60 -14.13 21.81
N LEU A 316 8.73 -14.60 22.68
CA LEU A 316 7.30 -14.50 22.46
C LEU A 316 6.81 -13.07 22.58
N PRO A 317 5.82 -12.68 21.80
CA PRO A 317 5.23 -11.35 21.87
C PRO A 317 4.36 -11.17 23.12
N THR A 318 4.13 -9.91 23.46
CA THR A 318 3.25 -9.47 24.56
C THR A 318 2.08 -8.69 23.97
N ALA A 319 0.85 -8.99 24.38
CA ALA A 319 -0.32 -8.19 24.03
C ALA A 319 -0.35 -6.89 24.85
N ILE A 320 -0.61 -5.79 24.18
CA ILE A 320 -0.69 -4.45 24.77
C ILE A 320 -2.12 -3.94 24.68
N PHE A 321 -2.71 -3.55 25.80
CA PHE A 321 -4.03 -2.95 25.88
C PHE A 321 -3.95 -1.59 26.56
N GLN A 322 -4.51 -0.57 25.93
CA GLN A 322 -4.60 0.77 26.52
C GLN A 322 -6.05 1.09 26.83
N ARG A 323 -6.30 1.68 28.01
CA ARG A 323 -7.58 2.26 28.40
C ARG A 323 -7.40 3.73 28.79
N GLY A 324 -8.09 4.61 28.06
CA GLY A 324 -7.98 6.05 28.25
C GLY A 324 -6.71 6.63 27.59
N TYR A 325 -6.85 7.80 27.00
CA TYR A 325 -5.75 8.51 26.35
C TYR A 325 -5.94 10.04 26.33
N TYR A 326 -7.06 10.57 26.84
CA TYR A 326 -7.33 12.01 26.96
C TYR A 326 -6.88 12.62 28.31
N ALA A 327 -6.77 11.77 29.32
CA ALA A 327 -6.35 12.14 30.68
C ALA A 327 -5.40 11.06 31.20
N ASN A 328 -5.79 10.29 32.22
CA ASN A 328 -4.97 9.15 32.61
C ASN A 328 -4.86 8.15 31.48
N CYS A 329 -3.63 7.82 31.12
CA CYS A 329 -3.28 6.80 30.14
C CYS A 329 -2.87 5.54 30.88
N ILE A 330 -3.65 4.46 30.73
CA ILE A 330 -3.37 3.19 31.36
C ILE A 330 -3.02 2.17 30.30
N ILE A 331 -1.82 1.59 30.39
CA ILE A 331 -1.32 0.62 29.42
C ILE A 331 -1.03 -0.69 30.15
N TRP A 332 -1.65 -1.75 29.69
CA TRP A 332 -1.56 -3.08 30.29
C TRP A 332 -0.86 -4.04 29.34
N ALA A 333 0.25 -4.61 29.77
CA ALA A 333 1.01 -5.62 29.06
C ALA A 333 0.66 -7.01 29.59
N VAL A 334 0.29 -7.93 28.69
CA VAL A 334 -0.21 -9.27 29.02
C VAL A 334 0.50 -10.31 28.17
N ASP A 335 1.08 -11.30 28.82
CA ASP A 335 1.70 -12.44 28.15
C ASP A 335 0.72 -13.60 28.03
N TRP A 336 0.79 -14.28 26.88
CA TRP A 336 0.15 -15.55 26.61
C TRP A 336 1.21 -16.61 26.33
N ASN A 337 1.11 -17.78 26.95
CA ASN A 337 2.08 -18.88 26.82
C ASN A 337 1.44 -20.19 26.30
N GLY A 338 0.30 -20.10 25.63
CA GLY A 338 -0.48 -21.26 25.15
C GLY A 338 -1.44 -21.85 26.19
N SER A 339 -1.36 -21.42 27.44
CA SER A 339 -2.22 -21.94 28.51
C SER A 339 -2.69 -20.90 29.52
N GLU A 340 -1.86 -19.93 29.83
CA GLU A 340 -2.13 -18.92 30.86
C GLU A 340 -1.90 -17.51 30.33
N LEU A 341 -2.86 -16.62 30.60
CA LEU A 341 -2.72 -15.18 30.48
C LEU A 341 -2.16 -14.62 31.79
N SER A 342 -1.10 -13.85 31.73
CA SER A 342 -0.49 -13.23 32.89
C SER A 342 -0.16 -11.74 32.67
N THR A 343 -0.47 -10.90 33.65
CA THR A 343 -0.03 -9.51 33.63
C THR A 343 1.48 -9.43 33.75
N ARG A 344 2.14 -8.85 32.73
CA ARG A 344 3.56 -8.51 32.80
C ARG A 344 3.77 -7.24 33.62
N TRP A 345 3.10 -6.18 33.23
CA TRP A 345 3.09 -4.92 33.95
C TRP A 345 1.86 -4.06 33.57
N LEU A 346 1.59 -3.06 34.44
CA LEU A 346 0.55 -2.05 34.25
C LEU A 346 1.14 -0.65 34.43
N HIS A 347 1.32 0.10 33.34
CA HIS A 347 1.72 1.49 33.33
C HIS A 347 0.52 2.41 33.60
N LYS A 348 0.65 3.35 34.50
CA LYS A 348 -0.35 4.36 34.83
C LYS A 348 0.23 5.76 34.66
N GLY A 349 -0.10 6.44 33.57
CA GLY A 349 0.17 7.86 33.33
C GLY A 349 -0.88 8.70 34.02
N LEU A 350 -0.56 9.23 35.23
CA LEU A 350 -1.44 10.01 36.06
C LEU A 350 -1.06 11.49 36.05
N SER A 351 -1.96 12.38 36.46
CA SER A 351 -1.63 13.81 36.51
C SER A 351 -0.38 14.07 37.32
N GLY A 352 0.67 14.59 36.67
CA GLY A 352 1.94 14.98 37.30
C GLY A 352 2.88 13.83 37.71
N LYS A 353 2.56 12.59 37.45
CA LYS A 353 3.42 11.41 37.68
C LYS A 353 3.05 10.22 36.82
N TRP A 354 3.96 9.28 36.74
CA TRP A 354 3.66 7.93 36.24
C TRP A 354 4.17 6.87 37.22
N LEU A 355 3.60 5.69 37.13
CA LEU A 355 4.07 4.50 37.82
C LEU A 355 3.76 3.24 37.01
N THR A 356 4.58 2.21 37.23
CA THR A 356 4.40 0.89 36.67
C THR A 356 4.27 -0.13 37.77
N LEU A 357 3.25 -0.96 37.69
CA LEU A 357 2.97 -2.01 38.68
C LEU A 357 3.27 -3.38 38.04
N ASP A 358 3.66 -4.34 38.87
CA ASP A 358 3.72 -5.74 38.45
C ASP A 358 2.31 -6.39 38.48
N GLY A 359 2.24 -7.70 38.11
CA GLY A 359 1.00 -8.47 38.11
C GLY A 359 0.36 -8.68 39.48
N LYS A 360 1.05 -8.29 40.58
CA LYS A 360 0.53 -8.35 41.94
C LYS A 360 0.08 -6.99 42.45
N GLY A 361 0.29 -5.93 41.67
CA GLY A 361 -0.01 -4.56 42.06
C GLY A 361 1.14 -3.85 42.81
N ASP A 362 2.31 -4.48 42.93
CA ASP A 362 3.49 -3.87 43.54
C ASP A 362 4.16 -2.90 42.57
N THR A 363 4.62 -1.76 43.06
CA THR A 363 5.26 -0.74 42.26
C THR A 363 6.65 -1.19 41.82
N LEU A 364 6.85 -1.37 40.49
CA LEU A 364 8.15 -1.62 39.89
C LEU A 364 8.95 -0.32 39.71
N TYR A 365 8.30 0.68 39.11
CA TYR A 365 8.90 1.97 38.78
C TYR A 365 7.92 3.11 39.04
N SER A 366 8.43 4.29 39.28
CA SER A 366 7.64 5.53 39.39
C SER A 366 8.50 6.77 39.27
N GLU A 367 7.96 7.83 38.68
CA GLU A 367 8.59 9.16 38.60
C GLU A 367 7.53 10.24 38.78
N SER A 368 7.88 11.30 39.54
CA SER A 368 7.06 12.50 39.68
C SER A 368 7.59 13.64 38.81
N GLY A 369 6.72 14.51 38.31
CA GLY A 369 7.09 15.66 37.48
C GLY A 369 7.07 15.39 36.00
N LYS A 370 6.96 14.12 35.58
CA LYS A 370 6.71 13.69 34.18
C LYS A 370 5.52 12.76 34.13
N SER A 371 4.80 12.73 33.04
CA SER A 371 3.67 11.84 32.87
C SER A 371 3.27 11.67 31.39
N SER A 372 2.72 10.52 31.06
CA SER A 372 1.97 10.27 29.84
C SER A 372 0.51 10.76 29.89
N PHE A 373 0.12 11.45 30.98
CA PHE A 373 -1.23 12.00 31.14
C PHE A 373 -1.59 12.95 30.01
N GLY A 374 -2.70 12.67 29.33
CA GLY A 374 -3.20 13.49 28.22
C GLY A 374 -2.36 13.45 26.94
N GLN A 375 -1.40 12.52 26.86
CA GLN A 375 -0.46 12.43 25.72
C GLN A 375 -0.81 11.31 24.74
N GLY A 376 -1.94 10.63 24.93
CA GLY A 376 -2.36 9.53 24.06
C GLY A 376 -3.10 10.01 22.82
N VAL A 377 -3.25 9.13 21.84
CA VAL A 377 -3.87 9.37 20.55
C VAL A 377 -4.96 8.33 20.26
N HIS A 378 -5.82 8.59 19.28
CA HIS A 378 -6.75 7.59 18.71
C HIS A 378 -6.01 6.53 17.88
N GLY A 379 -5.04 5.87 18.45
CA GLY A 379 -4.18 4.88 17.84
C GLY A 379 -3.04 4.50 18.77
N ILE A 380 -2.20 3.61 18.31
CA ILE A 380 -1.01 3.13 19.00
C ILE A 380 -0.03 2.65 17.93
N SER A 381 1.26 2.79 18.14
CA SER A 381 2.28 2.24 17.25
C SER A 381 3.37 1.54 18.05
N ILE A 382 3.97 0.53 17.45
CA ILE A 382 4.96 -0.33 18.10
C ILE A 382 6.21 -0.41 17.22
N GLY A 383 7.38 -0.37 17.83
CA GLY A 383 8.67 -0.60 17.17
C GLY A 383 9.84 -0.39 18.12
N ASP A 384 10.99 -0.93 17.76
CA ASP A 384 12.26 -0.65 18.41
C ASP A 384 12.75 0.74 17.99
N VAL A 385 12.28 1.77 18.73
CA VAL A 385 12.52 3.17 18.34
C VAL A 385 13.93 3.66 18.68
N ASN A 386 14.61 2.96 19.57
CA ASN A 386 15.92 3.35 20.09
C ASN A 386 17.04 2.39 19.64
N THR A 387 16.70 1.36 18.86
CA THR A 387 17.61 0.32 18.31
C THR A 387 18.32 -0.50 19.39
N ASP A 388 17.63 -0.76 20.52
CA ASP A 388 18.16 -1.59 21.61
C ASP A 388 17.74 -3.06 21.52
N GLY A 389 16.88 -3.41 20.55
CA GLY A 389 16.40 -4.75 20.27
C GLY A 389 15.09 -5.11 20.98
N TYR A 390 14.43 -4.16 21.62
CA TYR A 390 13.15 -4.31 22.29
C TYR A 390 12.15 -3.28 21.77
N ASP A 391 10.89 -3.66 21.72
CA ASP A 391 9.84 -2.75 21.25
C ASP A 391 9.47 -1.71 22.30
N GLU A 392 9.30 -0.48 21.84
CA GLU A 392 8.60 0.57 22.55
C GLU A 392 7.16 0.72 22.08
N ILE A 393 6.37 1.34 22.95
CA ILE A 393 4.95 1.59 22.74
C ILE A 393 4.73 3.08 22.59
N CYS A 394 4.54 3.54 21.34
CA CYS A 394 4.22 4.93 21.01
C CYS A 394 2.71 5.14 21.12
N ILE A 395 2.27 5.99 22.04
CA ILE A 395 0.85 6.30 22.27
C ILE A 395 0.45 7.68 21.77
N GLY A 396 1.27 8.30 20.95
CA GLY A 396 1.13 9.64 20.40
C GLY A 396 2.23 10.57 20.93
N SER A 397 1.88 11.57 21.73
CA SER A 397 2.85 12.51 22.32
C SER A 397 3.72 11.90 23.45
N ALA A 398 3.70 10.59 23.62
CA ALA A 398 4.54 9.89 24.59
C ALA A 398 4.91 8.49 24.11
N THR A 399 6.08 8.00 24.54
CA THR A 399 6.57 6.66 24.30
C THR A 399 6.85 5.96 25.63
N ILE A 400 6.42 4.71 25.74
CA ILE A 400 6.61 3.83 26.90
C ILE A 400 7.61 2.74 26.51
N SER A 401 8.62 2.51 27.34
CA SER A 401 9.63 1.48 27.08
C SER A 401 9.09 0.07 27.29
N HIS A 402 9.85 -0.91 26.82
CA HIS A 402 9.55 -2.34 26.98
C HIS A 402 9.33 -2.75 28.45
N GLU A 403 9.95 -2.05 29.40
CA GLU A 403 9.78 -2.28 30.84
C GLU A 403 8.54 -1.57 31.44
N GLY A 404 7.77 -0.85 30.65
CA GLY A 404 6.62 -0.05 31.08
C GLY A 404 6.99 1.31 31.69
N LYS A 405 8.24 1.79 31.52
CA LYS A 405 8.66 3.12 31.95
C LYS A 405 8.25 4.18 30.94
N LEU A 406 7.93 5.38 31.38
CA LEU A 406 7.81 6.51 30.45
C LEU A 406 9.20 6.85 29.91
N LEU A 407 9.41 6.59 28.62
CA LEU A 407 10.67 6.90 27.93
C LEU A 407 10.76 8.40 27.63
N CYS A 408 9.76 8.94 26.97
CA CYS A 408 9.70 10.36 26.61
C CYS A 408 8.27 10.89 26.54
N THR A 409 8.15 12.22 26.47
CA THR A 409 6.91 12.91 26.13
C THR A 409 7.22 14.26 25.49
N THR A 410 6.47 14.62 24.45
CA THR A 410 6.55 15.94 23.79
C THR A 410 5.84 17.02 24.60
N GLY A 411 4.87 16.65 25.43
CA GLY A 411 4.02 17.60 26.14
C GLY A 411 2.99 18.31 25.25
N LYS A 412 2.79 17.87 24.02
CA LYS A 412 1.86 18.49 23.03
C LYS A 412 0.40 18.06 23.17
N GLY A 413 0.15 17.02 23.96
CA GLY A 413 -1.21 16.58 24.24
C GLY A 413 -1.76 15.56 23.24
N HIS A 414 -3.08 15.43 23.25
CA HIS A 414 -3.85 14.46 22.50
C HIS A 414 -4.00 14.80 21.01
N GLY A 415 -4.24 13.78 20.16
CA GLY A 415 -4.55 13.91 18.73
C GLY A 415 -5.25 12.70 18.13
N ASP A 416 -5.59 12.80 16.84
CA ASP A 416 -6.45 11.83 16.12
C ASP A 416 -5.69 10.86 15.21
N ALA A 417 -4.38 11.04 15.02
CA ALA A 417 -3.56 10.17 14.16
C ALA A 417 -2.15 10.03 14.71
N ILE A 418 -1.51 8.92 14.37
CA ILE A 418 -0.10 8.63 14.68
C ILE A 418 0.53 7.87 13.52
N HIS A 419 1.73 8.26 13.12
CA HIS A 419 2.52 7.57 12.10
C HIS A 419 3.93 7.38 12.63
N LEU A 420 4.32 6.13 12.86
CA LEU A 420 5.67 5.72 13.30
C LEU A 420 6.37 5.06 12.12
N ALA A 421 7.50 5.61 11.71
CA ALA A 421 8.37 5.07 10.66
C ALA A 421 9.76 5.72 10.71
N ASP A 422 10.66 5.28 9.84
CA ASP A 422 11.89 6.00 9.48
C ASP A 422 11.52 7.18 8.54
N LEU A 423 10.93 8.23 9.14
CA LEU A 423 10.44 9.40 8.39
C LEU A 423 11.59 10.29 7.93
N CYS A 424 12.70 10.25 8.65
CA CYS A 424 13.88 11.06 8.43
C CYS A 424 15.13 10.18 8.20
N PRO A 425 15.29 9.56 7.02
CA PRO A 425 16.24 8.46 6.79
C PRO A 425 17.73 8.79 7.05
N ASP A 426 18.08 10.06 7.23
CA ASP A 426 19.44 10.47 7.62
C ASP A 426 19.63 10.58 9.15
N ARG A 427 18.62 10.26 9.93
CA ARG A 427 18.64 10.16 11.40
C ARG A 427 18.64 8.70 11.82
N ALA A 428 19.13 8.42 13.01
CA ALA A 428 19.04 7.08 13.59
C ALA A 428 17.77 6.96 14.42
N GLY A 429 17.13 5.78 14.39
CA GLY A 429 15.89 5.50 15.11
C GLY A 429 14.65 5.78 14.26
N LEU A 430 13.50 5.82 14.92
CA LEU A 430 12.23 6.07 14.28
C LEU A 430 11.64 7.41 14.74
N GLU A 431 10.81 8.01 13.90
CA GLU A 431 10.09 9.22 14.21
C GLU A 431 8.58 8.98 14.26
N VAL A 432 7.91 9.82 15.05
CA VAL A 432 6.44 9.90 15.09
C VAL A 432 5.98 11.19 14.45
N MET A 433 5.06 11.10 13.49
CA MET A 433 4.26 12.23 13.00
C MET A 433 2.90 12.22 13.71
N MET A 434 2.45 13.38 14.19
CA MET A 434 1.21 13.51 14.94
C MET A 434 0.52 14.88 14.77
N PRO A 435 -0.79 14.94 14.45
CA PRO A 435 -1.62 16.13 14.56
C PRO A 435 -2.17 16.26 15.98
N HIS A 436 -2.44 17.49 16.44
CA HIS A 436 -2.91 17.80 17.80
C HIS A 436 -4.34 18.36 17.82
N GLU A 437 -5.19 17.76 18.67
CA GLU A 437 -6.57 18.18 18.89
C GLU A 437 -6.70 19.35 19.90
N GLU A 438 -5.72 19.46 20.81
CA GLU A 438 -5.75 20.45 21.92
C GLU A 438 -4.72 21.57 21.69
N SER A 439 -4.94 22.73 22.37
CA SER A 439 -3.98 23.85 22.33
C SER A 439 -2.60 23.39 22.86
N PRO A 440 -1.50 23.72 22.14
CA PRO A 440 -1.34 24.77 21.12
C PRO A 440 -1.76 24.40 19.69
N TYR A 441 -2.42 23.25 19.46
CA TYR A 441 -2.82 22.77 18.14
C TYR A 441 -1.63 22.55 17.19
N GLY A 442 -1.90 22.37 15.89
CA GLY A 442 -0.89 22.13 14.89
C GLY A 442 -0.55 20.64 14.73
N TYR A 443 0.61 20.37 14.21
CA TYR A 443 1.10 19.01 14.00
C TYR A 443 2.63 19.01 13.93
N ASP A 444 3.25 17.91 14.27
CA ASP A 444 4.71 17.79 14.30
C ASP A 444 5.22 16.42 13.87
N VAL A 445 6.54 16.38 13.66
CA VAL A 445 7.34 15.17 13.62
C VAL A 445 8.32 15.25 14.78
N HIS A 446 8.38 14.21 15.58
CA HIS A 446 9.30 14.14 16.73
C HIS A 446 10.03 12.80 16.79
N ASP A 447 11.18 12.83 17.38
CA ASP A 447 12.02 11.67 17.67
C ASP A 447 11.29 10.77 18.68
N ALA A 448 11.02 9.53 18.32
CA ALA A 448 10.21 8.61 19.12
C ALA A 448 10.89 8.18 20.44
N THR A 449 12.23 8.24 20.52
CA THR A 449 13.02 7.90 21.69
C THR A 449 13.06 9.04 22.72
N THR A 450 13.27 10.27 22.24
CA THR A 450 13.54 11.42 23.10
C THR A 450 12.36 12.38 23.27
N GLY A 451 11.36 12.31 22.39
CA GLY A 451 10.25 13.25 22.31
C GLY A 451 10.67 14.64 21.79
N SER A 452 11.89 14.76 21.25
CA SER A 452 12.38 16.04 20.70
C SER A 452 11.67 16.36 19.40
N ILE A 453 11.04 17.53 19.33
CA ILE A 453 10.40 17.99 18.09
C ILE A 453 11.48 18.25 17.04
N ILE A 454 11.38 17.58 15.89
CA ILE A 454 12.25 17.74 14.74
C ILE A 454 11.73 18.91 13.89
N VAL A 455 10.49 18.79 13.47
CA VAL A 455 9.78 19.82 12.69
C VAL A 455 8.34 19.96 13.19
N SER A 456 7.76 21.14 13.02
CA SER A 456 6.37 21.36 13.40
C SER A 456 5.71 22.43 12.55
N ALA A 457 4.39 22.35 12.45
CA ALA A 457 3.55 23.37 11.84
C ALA A 457 2.48 23.81 12.83
N THR A 458 2.11 25.08 12.77
CA THR A 458 1.11 25.67 13.67
C THR A 458 -0.31 25.35 13.22
N GLY A 459 -1.24 25.32 14.15
CA GLY A 459 -2.67 25.23 13.90
C GLY A 459 -3.43 26.21 14.78
N SER A 460 -4.72 26.42 14.51
CA SER A 460 -5.58 27.36 15.25
C SER A 460 -6.79 26.70 15.90
N SER A 461 -6.99 25.42 15.63
CA SER A 461 -8.13 24.64 16.13
C SER A 461 -7.78 23.15 16.13
N ASP A 462 -8.67 22.34 16.60
CA ASP A 462 -8.65 20.89 16.51
C ASP A 462 -8.23 20.44 15.10
N ASN A 463 -7.20 19.58 15.06
CA ASN A 463 -6.57 19.08 13.86
C ASN A 463 -6.82 17.58 13.76
N GLY A 464 -8.03 17.24 13.29
CA GLY A 464 -8.60 15.89 13.41
C GLY A 464 -7.89 14.79 12.62
N ARG A 465 -7.02 15.09 11.63
CA ARG A 465 -6.26 14.06 10.88
C ARG A 465 -4.96 14.65 10.31
N GLY A 466 -4.00 13.77 10.15
CA GLY A 466 -2.74 14.03 9.46
C GLY A 466 -2.20 12.74 8.88
N LEU A 467 -1.26 12.85 7.95
CA LEU A 467 -0.61 11.73 7.29
C LEU A 467 0.88 12.04 7.12
N ALA A 468 1.71 11.02 7.25
CA ALA A 468 3.08 10.99 6.76
C ALA A 468 3.17 9.95 5.64
N ALA A 469 3.80 10.32 4.52
CA ALA A 469 4.00 9.44 3.38
C ALA A 469 5.18 9.92 2.52
N ASP A 470 5.91 9.03 1.92
CA ASP A 470 6.93 9.34 0.90
C ASP A 470 6.22 9.54 -0.45
N PHE A 471 5.55 10.68 -0.60
CA PHE A 471 4.61 10.94 -1.69
C PHE A 471 5.22 11.67 -2.89
N VAL A 472 6.29 12.43 -2.67
CA VAL A 472 6.96 13.23 -3.72
C VAL A 472 8.34 12.67 -3.99
N PRO A 473 8.54 11.88 -5.06
CA PRO A 473 9.80 11.16 -5.34
C PRO A 473 11.08 12.01 -5.35
N ALA A 474 10.96 13.30 -5.59
CA ALA A 474 12.10 14.22 -5.63
C ALA A 474 12.50 14.77 -4.24
N SER A 475 11.72 14.50 -3.21
CA SER A 475 11.98 14.91 -1.83
C SER A 475 12.52 13.73 -1.05
N ARG A 476 13.68 13.87 -0.42
CA ARG A 476 14.27 12.78 0.37
C ARG A 476 13.60 12.67 1.74
N GLY A 477 13.20 11.46 2.10
CA GLY A 477 12.43 11.16 3.31
C GLY A 477 10.95 11.42 3.09
N TYR A 478 10.18 11.27 4.16
CA TYR A 478 8.73 11.41 4.08
C TYR A 478 8.29 12.87 4.05
N GLU A 479 7.14 13.12 3.44
CA GLU A 479 6.37 14.32 3.65
C GLU A 479 5.34 14.13 4.75
N PHE A 480 4.95 15.24 5.40
CA PHE A 480 3.84 15.25 6.34
C PHE A 480 2.90 16.42 6.10
N TRP A 481 1.63 16.18 6.37
CA TRP A 481 0.57 17.16 6.25
C TRP A 481 -0.63 16.82 7.15
N SER A 482 -1.51 17.78 7.33
CA SER A 482 -2.69 17.56 8.16
C SER A 482 -3.91 18.31 7.66
N SER A 483 -5.04 18.15 8.36
CA SER A 483 -6.26 18.91 8.08
C SER A 483 -6.14 20.40 8.46
N ALA A 484 -5.10 20.80 9.20
CA ALA A 484 -4.91 22.18 9.69
C ALA A 484 -4.66 23.19 8.58
N ASP A 485 -3.96 22.76 7.53
CA ASP A 485 -3.65 23.62 6.37
C ASP A 485 -3.61 22.82 5.05
N GLY A 486 -3.25 23.47 3.96
CA GLY A 486 -3.19 22.86 2.64
C GLY A 486 -1.80 22.49 2.17
N ILE A 487 -0.78 22.52 3.04
CA ILE A 487 0.63 22.46 2.67
C ILE A 487 1.21 21.10 3.00
N MET A 488 1.98 20.53 2.08
CA MET A 488 2.80 19.34 2.29
C MET A 488 4.23 19.77 2.63
N ARG A 489 4.79 19.23 3.70
CA ARG A 489 6.12 19.58 4.23
C ARG A 489 7.03 18.37 4.34
N SER A 490 8.33 18.60 4.20
CA SER A 490 9.36 17.60 4.48
C SER A 490 9.43 17.26 5.98
N CYS A 491 9.44 15.98 6.32
CA CYS A 491 9.70 15.50 7.67
C CYS A 491 11.13 15.83 8.14
N VAL A 492 12.07 15.98 7.20
CA VAL A 492 13.50 16.18 7.49
C VAL A 492 13.78 17.59 8.02
N ASP A 493 13.22 18.63 7.39
CA ASP A 493 13.57 20.02 7.69
C ASP A 493 12.35 20.97 7.78
N GLY A 494 11.13 20.48 7.57
CA GLY A 494 9.89 21.25 7.63
C GLY A 494 9.67 22.19 6.44
N SER A 495 10.53 22.15 5.42
CA SER A 495 10.38 22.96 4.21
C SER A 495 9.10 22.57 3.46
N THR A 496 8.52 23.53 2.76
CA THR A 496 7.38 23.24 1.89
C THR A 496 7.85 22.47 0.68
N VAL A 497 7.38 21.22 0.55
CA VAL A 497 7.61 20.38 -0.63
C VAL A 497 6.59 20.71 -1.71
N PHE A 498 5.32 20.90 -1.31
CA PHE A 498 4.27 21.24 -2.25
C PHE A 498 3.18 22.10 -1.60
N GLU A 499 2.67 23.09 -2.34
CA GLU A 499 1.66 24.06 -1.87
C GLU A 499 0.23 23.49 -1.81
N LYS A 500 0.08 22.21 -2.02
CA LYS A 500 -1.17 21.45 -1.91
C LYS A 500 -0.88 20.13 -1.24
N LYS A 501 -1.91 19.53 -0.67
CA LYS A 501 -1.83 18.18 -0.10
C LYS A 501 -2.88 17.27 -0.72
N PRO A 502 -2.65 15.95 -0.76
CA PRO A 502 -3.69 14.96 -1.03
C PRO A 502 -4.58 14.76 0.21
N ASP A 503 -5.31 13.66 0.23
CA ASP A 503 -6.15 13.24 1.35
C ASP A 503 -5.27 12.85 2.58
N THR A 504 -5.89 12.62 3.73
CA THR A 504 -5.18 12.57 5.03
C THR A 504 -5.37 11.29 5.81
N ASN A 505 -6.02 10.26 5.25
CA ASN A 505 -6.35 9.08 6.02
C ASN A 505 -5.34 7.94 5.86
N PHE A 506 -5.01 7.53 4.63
CA PHE A 506 -4.13 6.39 4.38
C PHE A 506 -3.07 6.68 3.32
N ARG A 507 -1.91 6.09 3.47
CA ARG A 507 -0.90 5.89 2.44
C ARG A 507 -0.98 4.45 1.95
N ILE A 508 -0.47 4.14 0.77
CA ILE A 508 -0.47 2.79 0.20
C ILE A 508 0.65 2.64 -0.83
N TYR A 509 1.24 1.45 -0.92
CA TYR A 509 2.04 1.03 -2.07
C TYR A 509 1.12 0.36 -3.11
N TRP A 510 0.79 1.07 -4.19
CA TRP A 510 -0.11 0.56 -5.23
C TRP A 510 0.50 0.53 -6.61
N THR A 511 1.24 1.55 -6.98
CA THR A 511 1.94 1.60 -8.27
C THR A 511 3.18 0.71 -8.27
N GLY A 512 3.85 0.61 -9.41
CA GLY A 512 5.10 -0.15 -9.50
C GLY A 512 6.32 0.55 -8.90
N ASP A 513 6.15 1.73 -8.32
CA ASP A 513 7.22 2.60 -7.80
C ASP A 513 7.37 2.43 -6.29
N PRO A 514 8.56 2.69 -5.72
CA PRO A 514 8.83 2.52 -4.29
C PRO A 514 8.37 3.71 -3.43
N TYR A 515 7.48 4.54 -3.95
CA TYR A 515 6.94 5.72 -3.29
C TYR A 515 5.47 5.51 -2.92
N ASP A 516 5.03 6.20 -1.89
CA ASP A 516 3.65 6.12 -1.42
C ASP A 516 2.66 6.80 -2.37
N GLN A 517 1.49 6.24 -2.46
CA GLN A 517 0.28 6.92 -2.91
C GLN A 517 -0.63 7.16 -1.71
N THR A 518 -1.64 8.03 -1.84
CA THR A 518 -2.68 8.13 -0.81
C THR A 518 -3.92 7.32 -1.20
N PHE A 519 -4.53 6.68 -0.21
CA PHE A 519 -5.81 5.99 -0.32
C PHE A 519 -6.82 6.65 0.61
N ASP A 520 -7.92 7.12 0.05
CA ASP A 520 -8.97 7.81 0.80
C ASP A 520 -10.29 7.78 0.02
N GLY A 521 -11.32 8.37 0.57
CA GLY A 521 -12.61 8.50 -0.11
C GLY A 521 -13.36 9.77 0.27
N HIS A 522 -14.32 10.14 -0.57
CA HIS A 522 -15.20 11.25 -0.32
C HIS A 522 -16.53 10.72 0.21
N TYR A 523 -16.75 10.87 1.53
CA TYR A 523 -18.00 10.47 2.15
C TYR A 523 -19.16 11.35 1.71
N ASN A 524 -20.18 10.73 1.13
CA ASN A 524 -21.45 11.36 0.79
C ASN A 524 -22.49 10.97 1.83
N SER A 525 -22.89 11.92 2.69
CA SER A 525 -23.85 11.69 3.76
C SER A 525 -25.27 11.39 3.26
N SER A 526 -25.59 11.71 2.02
CA SER A 526 -26.94 11.44 1.45
C SER A 526 -27.07 10.00 0.96
N THR A 527 -25.98 9.38 0.56
CA THR A 527 -25.91 7.99 0.08
C THR A 527 -25.20 7.06 1.05
N GLU A 528 -24.64 7.60 2.12
CA GLU A 528 -23.78 6.90 3.08
C GLU A 528 -22.60 6.14 2.42
N SER A 529 -22.15 6.63 1.27
CA SER A 529 -21.06 6.06 0.49
C SER A 529 -19.82 6.93 0.60
N ALA A 530 -18.67 6.29 0.57
CA ALA A 530 -17.38 6.95 0.44
C ALA A 530 -16.73 6.46 -0.85
N ALA A 531 -16.68 7.25 -1.89
CA ALA A 531 -16.07 6.87 -3.16
C ALA A 531 -14.54 6.72 -3.01
N PRO A 532 -14.01 5.51 -2.71
CA PRO A 532 -12.59 5.33 -2.46
C PRO A 532 -11.77 5.56 -3.72
N CYS A 533 -10.62 6.19 -3.55
CA CYS A 533 -9.70 6.44 -4.66
C CYS A 533 -8.24 6.44 -4.18
N ILE A 534 -7.33 6.19 -5.13
CA ILE A 534 -5.89 6.35 -4.95
C ILE A 534 -5.46 7.61 -5.68
N LYS A 535 -4.69 8.46 -5.01
CA LYS A 535 -4.04 9.62 -5.61
C LYS A 535 -2.55 9.45 -5.64
N ASN A 536 -1.94 9.96 -6.70
CA ASN A 536 -0.50 9.91 -6.91
C ASN A 536 0.03 11.30 -7.30
N PHE A 537 1.35 11.48 -7.20
CA PHE A 537 2.05 12.69 -7.60
C PHE A 537 2.62 12.53 -9.01
N ASN A 538 2.29 13.48 -9.88
CA ASN A 538 2.88 13.53 -11.22
C ASN A 538 4.13 14.42 -11.18
N THR A 539 5.30 13.83 -11.29
CA THR A 539 6.59 14.54 -11.24
C THR A 539 6.82 15.47 -12.43
N THR A 540 6.23 15.17 -13.59
CA THR A 540 6.38 15.98 -14.81
C THR A 540 5.52 17.25 -14.74
N THR A 541 4.25 17.10 -14.36
CA THR A 541 3.31 18.22 -14.30
C THR A 541 3.28 18.90 -12.93
N GLN A 542 4.01 18.36 -11.95
CA GLN A 542 4.02 18.83 -10.56
C GLN A 542 2.59 18.97 -10.02
N SER A 543 1.84 17.87 -10.03
CA SER A 543 0.43 17.89 -9.65
C SER A 543 -0.01 16.58 -8.99
N ILE A 544 -0.99 16.69 -8.10
CA ILE A 544 -1.69 15.56 -7.50
C ILE A 544 -2.84 15.18 -8.43
N TYR A 545 -2.98 13.89 -8.73
CA TYR A 545 -4.06 13.38 -9.59
C TYR A 545 -4.65 12.09 -9.03
N THR A 546 -5.89 11.79 -9.42
CA THR A 546 -6.50 10.49 -9.10
C THR A 546 -5.93 9.44 -10.03
N PHE A 547 -5.20 8.49 -9.46
CA PHE A 547 -4.64 7.36 -10.18
C PHE A 547 -5.68 6.27 -10.41
N GLN A 548 -6.42 5.90 -9.35
CA GLN A 548 -7.41 4.84 -9.40
C GLN A 548 -8.69 5.29 -8.70
N ASN A 549 -9.84 5.04 -9.33
CA ASN A 549 -11.15 5.23 -8.73
C ASN A 549 -11.84 3.86 -8.59
N PHE A 550 -12.25 3.50 -7.38
CA PHE A 550 -12.86 2.19 -7.10
C PHE A 550 -14.37 2.15 -7.37
N SER A 551 -15.02 3.29 -7.62
CA SER A 551 -16.44 3.33 -7.99
C SER A 551 -16.72 2.54 -9.28
N ASP A 552 -15.75 2.44 -10.17
CA ASP A 552 -15.85 1.72 -11.44
C ASP A 552 -15.51 0.23 -11.30
N TYR A 553 -15.06 -0.19 -10.12
CA TYR A 553 -14.57 -1.52 -9.81
C TYR A 553 -15.31 -2.09 -8.60
N GLY A 554 -16.57 -2.46 -8.80
CA GLY A 554 -17.39 -3.04 -7.75
C GLY A 554 -18.05 -2.03 -6.81
N ALA A 555 -17.81 -0.71 -6.94
CA ALA A 555 -18.38 0.35 -6.11
C ALA A 555 -18.36 0.01 -4.61
N PRO A 556 -17.20 -0.24 -4.00
CA PRO A 556 -17.11 -0.67 -2.62
C PRO A 556 -17.44 0.46 -1.64
N MET A 557 -17.74 0.07 -0.41
CA MET A 557 -17.91 0.96 0.73
C MET A 557 -16.70 0.92 1.64
N SER A 558 -16.38 2.06 2.24
CA SER A 558 -15.34 2.22 3.27
C SER A 558 -15.92 2.14 4.67
N CYS A 559 -15.08 1.82 5.65
CA CYS A 559 -15.38 1.93 7.07
C CYS A 559 -15.31 3.40 7.54
N ASN A 560 -15.70 3.66 8.79
CA ASN A 560 -15.47 4.92 9.49
C ASN A 560 -16.08 6.18 8.83
N THR A 561 -17.09 6.03 7.97
CA THR A 561 -17.86 7.11 7.34
C THR A 561 -16.96 8.23 6.77
N THR A 562 -16.89 9.40 7.40
CA THR A 562 -16.13 10.57 6.94
C THR A 562 -14.62 10.36 6.89
N LYS A 563 -14.07 9.37 7.60
CA LYS A 563 -12.64 9.03 7.56
C LYS A 563 -12.31 8.04 6.43
N ALA A 564 -13.32 7.40 5.86
CA ALA A 564 -13.28 6.59 4.62
C ALA A 564 -12.11 5.59 4.57
N THR A 565 -11.86 4.89 5.68
CA THR A 565 -10.80 3.88 5.78
C THR A 565 -11.22 2.54 5.15
N PRO A 566 -10.29 1.72 4.65
CA PRO A 566 -10.62 0.34 4.24
C PRO A 566 -11.03 -0.51 5.46
N CYS A 567 -11.61 -1.69 5.22
CA CYS A 567 -11.73 -2.70 6.27
C CYS A 567 -10.35 -3.16 6.74
N LEU A 568 -9.44 -3.33 5.79
CA LEU A 568 -8.04 -3.65 6.01
C LEU A 568 -7.22 -3.25 4.78
N GLN A 569 -6.00 -2.79 4.99
CA GLN A 569 -4.95 -2.63 4.00
C GLN A 569 -3.71 -3.37 4.49
N ALA A 570 -3.21 -4.32 3.70
CA ALA A 570 -2.01 -5.09 4.03
C ALA A 570 -1.45 -5.79 2.80
N ASP A 571 -0.15 -6.11 2.81
CA ASP A 571 0.52 -6.99 1.86
C ASP A 571 0.13 -8.45 2.15
N LEU A 572 -0.97 -8.92 1.56
CA LEU A 572 -1.56 -10.23 1.82
C LEU A 572 -1.31 -11.24 0.71
N LEU A 573 -1.21 -10.78 -0.53
CA LEU A 573 -1.13 -11.61 -1.73
C LEU A 573 -0.11 -11.01 -2.70
N GLY A 574 0.46 -11.83 -3.56
CA GLY A 574 1.31 -11.31 -4.62
C GLY A 574 2.67 -10.79 -4.16
N ASP A 575 3.12 -9.73 -4.77
CA ASP A 575 4.37 -9.07 -4.42
C ASP A 575 4.18 -8.05 -3.27
N TRP A 576 5.20 -7.29 -2.95
CA TRP A 576 5.25 -6.35 -1.83
C TRP A 576 4.19 -5.23 -1.83
N ARG A 577 3.35 -5.10 -2.86
CA ARG A 577 2.30 -4.09 -2.88
C ARG A 577 1.07 -4.57 -2.11
N GLU A 578 0.38 -3.62 -1.54
CA GLU A 578 -0.65 -3.88 -0.54
C GLU A 578 -2.01 -4.18 -1.18
N GLU A 579 -2.74 -5.14 -0.66
CA GLU A 579 -4.14 -5.35 -0.93
C GLU A 579 -5.02 -4.42 -0.12
N ILE A 580 -6.19 -4.10 -0.70
CA ILE A 580 -7.25 -3.33 -0.06
C ILE A 580 -8.47 -4.23 0.10
N ILE A 581 -8.96 -4.38 1.32
CA ILE A 581 -10.21 -5.09 1.59
C ILE A 581 -11.30 -4.08 1.92
N MET A 582 -12.40 -4.17 1.20
CA MET A 582 -13.59 -3.34 1.36
C MET A 582 -14.85 -4.21 1.29
N PHE A 583 -16.04 -3.61 1.42
CA PHE A 583 -17.29 -4.35 1.42
C PHE A 583 -18.37 -3.68 0.58
N GLN A 584 -19.43 -4.44 0.32
CA GLN A 584 -20.71 -3.94 -0.19
C GLN A 584 -21.87 -4.49 0.65
N HIS A 585 -22.89 -3.70 0.83
CA HIS A 585 -24.18 -4.12 1.34
C HIS A 585 -25.30 -3.22 0.81
N GLU A 586 -26.52 -3.71 0.81
CA GLU A 586 -27.69 -2.91 0.48
C GLU A 586 -28.03 -1.98 1.64
N SER A 587 -28.36 -0.72 1.35
CA SER A 587 -28.68 0.31 2.34
C SER A 587 -29.92 -0.01 3.18
N ASP A 588 -30.84 -0.80 2.65
CA ASP A 588 -32.05 -1.26 3.35
C ASP A 588 -31.82 -2.54 4.18
N PHE A 589 -30.62 -3.14 4.10
CA PHE A 589 -30.25 -4.40 4.74
C PHE A 589 -31.13 -5.59 4.33
N SER A 590 -31.67 -5.57 3.12
CA SER A 590 -32.62 -6.61 2.63
C SER A 590 -31.95 -7.95 2.35
N SER A 591 -30.67 -7.94 1.96
CA SER A 591 -29.92 -9.17 1.69
C SER A 591 -29.51 -9.89 2.98
N PRO A 592 -29.60 -11.22 3.01
CA PRO A 592 -29.06 -12.03 4.10
C PRO A 592 -27.52 -12.12 4.09
N THR A 593 -26.87 -11.59 3.07
CA THR A 593 -25.42 -11.58 2.90
C THR A 593 -24.90 -10.16 2.67
N CYS A 594 -23.60 -9.98 2.89
CA CYS A 594 -22.81 -8.86 2.43
C CYS A 594 -21.69 -9.39 1.54
N LYS A 595 -21.12 -8.53 0.70
CA LYS A 595 -20.01 -8.91 -0.15
C LYS A 595 -18.72 -8.31 0.40
N ILE A 596 -17.68 -9.11 0.51
CA ILE A 596 -16.31 -8.67 0.75
C ILE A 596 -15.60 -8.62 -0.59
N LEU A 597 -14.84 -7.56 -0.82
CA LEU A 597 -14.05 -7.34 -2.03
C LEU A 597 -12.58 -7.21 -1.62
N ILE A 598 -11.72 -7.96 -2.29
CA ILE A 598 -10.27 -7.92 -2.13
C ILE A 598 -9.68 -7.38 -3.42
N TYR A 599 -8.98 -6.26 -3.35
CA TYR A 599 -8.33 -5.61 -4.48
C TYR A 599 -6.83 -5.83 -4.42
N SER A 600 -6.23 -6.18 -5.54
CA SER A 600 -4.79 -6.23 -5.75
C SER A 600 -4.44 -5.42 -7.00
N THR A 601 -3.27 -4.79 -7.00
CA THR A 601 -2.88 -3.87 -8.06
C THR A 601 -2.69 -4.57 -9.41
N PRO A 602 -3.18 -4.00 -10.53
CA PRO A 602 -2.91 -4.50 -11.88
C PRO A 602 -1.60 -3.96 -12.47
N GLU A 603 -0.83 -3.17 -11.71
CA GLU A 603 0.39 -2.51 -12.18
C GLU A 603 1.62 -3.41 -11.97
N PRO A 604 2.45 -3.67 -12.99
CA PRO A 604 3.69 -4.40 -12.81
C PRO A 604 4.73 -3.55 -12.06
N THR A 605 5.70 -4.21 -11.41
CA THR A 605 6.85 -3.53 -10.78
C THR A 605 8.17 -4.16 -11.20
N LYS A 606 9.19 -3.33 -11.31
CA LYS A 606 10.59 -3.75 -11.54
C LYS A 606 11.37 -3.99 -10.24
N TYR A 607 10.77 -3.72 -9.11
CA TYR A 607 11.41 -3.83 -7.81
C TYR A 607 11.05 -5.15 -7.14
N LYS A 608 12.06 -5.82 -6.61
CA LYS A 608 11.91 -6.99 -5.76
C LYS A 608 12.12 -6.57 -4.31
N VAL A 609 11.05 -6.62 -3.55
CA VAL A 609 11.04 -6.30 -2.11
C VAL A 609 10.49 -7.54 -1.40
N PRO A 610 11.05 -7.94 -0.25
CA PRO A 610 10.44 -8.97 0.57
C PRO A 610 9.02 -8.58 0.99
N CYS A 611 8.18 -9.58 1.25
CA CYS A 611 6.83 -9.36 1.76
C CYS A 611 6.86 -8.39 2.95
N LEU A 612 6.08 -7.32 2.89
CA LEU A 612 6.10 -6.27 3.92
C LEU A 612 5.64 -6.81 5.27
N MET A 613 4.86 -7.89 5.30
CA MET A 613 4.47 -8.58 6.53
C MET A 613 5.67 -9.18 7.29
N GLU A 614 6.84 -9.29 6.66
CA GLU A 614 8.08 -9.69 7.31
C GLU A 614 8.88 -8.52 7.91
N ASP A 615 8.50 -7.26 7.61
CA ASP A 615 9.00 -6.08 8.32
C ASP A 615 8.29 -5.96 9.67
N HIS A 616 9.07 -5.80 10.73
CA HIS A 616 8.53 -5.82 12.08
C HIS A 616 7.56 -4.67 12.36
N VAL A 617 7.94 -3.44 12.03
CA VAL A 617 7.10 -2.24 12.27
C VAL A 617 5.82 -2.33 11.46
N TYR A 618 5.93 -2.76 10.20
CA TYR A 618 4.79 -2.95 9.32
C TYR A 618 3.83 -4.02 9.85
N ARG A 619 4.35 -5.19 10.25
CA ARG A 619 3.52 -6.28 10.75
C ARG A 619 2.80 -5.91 12.06
N MET A 620 3.48 -5.21 12.95
CA MET A 620 2.84 -4.66 14.16
C MET A 620 1.77 -3.63 13.76
N GLY A 621 2.02 -2.84 12.71
CA GLY A 621 1.07 -1.92 12.10
C GLY A 621 -0.23 -2.61 11.67
N ILE A 622 -0.14 -3.78 11.07
CA ILE A 622 -1.32 -4.57 10.67
C ILE A 622 -2.12 -5.03 11.89
N VAL A 623 -1.47 -5.42 12.99
CA VAL A 623 -2.15 -5.82 14.22
C VAL A 623 -2.96 -4.68 14.84
N TRP A 624 -2.39 -3.48 14.93
CA TRP A 624 -3.06 -2.35 15.56
C TRP A 624 -3.91 -1.50 14.59
N GLN A 625 -3.92 -1.79 13.28
CA GLN A 625 -4.64 -0.99 12.26
C GLN A 625 -6.12 -0.79 12.62
N ASN A 626 -6.77 -1.77 13.22
CA ASN A 626 -8.17 -1.70 13.64
C ASN A 626 -8.40 -0.90 14.94
N SER A 627 -7.34 -0.39 15.57
CA SER A 627 -7.45 0.32 16.84
C SER A 627 -7.97 1.73 16.63
N SER A 628 -9.07 2.05 17.33
CA SER A 628 -9.67 3.36 17.40
C SER A 628 -10.04 3.97 16.03
N TYR A 629 -9.27 4.92 15.51
CA TYR A 629 -9.38 5.41 14.14
C TYR A 629 -8.32 4.72 13.29
N ASN A 630 -8.71 3.84 12.40
CA ASN A 630 -7.79 3.08 11.55
C ASN A 630 -6.70 3.97 10.97
N GLN A 631 -5.44 3.50 11.05
CA GLN A 631 -4.24 4.16 10.57
C GLN A 631 -3.52 3.23 9.59
N PRO A 632 -2.83 3.75 8.55
CA PRO A 632 -2.05 2.91 7.65
C PRO A 632 -0.83 2.31 8.36
N PRO A 633 -0.41 1.10 7.97
CA PRO A 633 0.88 0.56 8.40
C PRO A 633 2.02 1.33 7.72
N HIS A 634 3.22 1.31 8.34
CA HIS A 634 4.45 1.86 7.81
C HIS A 634 5.59 0.87 7.94
N LEU A 635 6.59 0.97 7.05
CA LEU A 635 7.84 0.22 7.17
C LEU A 635 8.73 0.79 8.28
N GLY A 636 9.52 -0.08 8.91
CA GLY A 636 10.56 0.31 9.87
C GLY A 636 11.84 0.83 9.21
N TYR A 637 11.85 1.00 7.90
CA TYR A 637 12.99 1.49 7.12
C TYR A 637 12.51 2.29 5.90
N TYR A 638 13.38 3.14 5.38
CA TYR A 638 13.10 3.93 4.18
C TYR A 638 13.27 3.09 2.91
N LEU A 639 12.19 2.78 2.22
CA LEU A 639 12.17 1.86 1.08
C LEU A 639 13.07 2.29 -0.10
N PRO A 640 13.14 3.58 -0.50
CA PRO A 640 14.05 4.00 -1.56
C PRO A 640 15.52 3.71 -1.26
N ASP A 641 15.99 3.89 -0.01
CA ASP A 641 17.37 3.56 0.38
C ASP A 641 17.62 2.05 0.35
N TYR A 642 16.66 1.24 0.79
CA TYR A 642 16.73 -0.21 0.70
C TYR A 642 16.94 -0.67 -0.76
N LEU A 643 16.25 -0.03 -1.70
CA LEU A 643 16.34 -0.32 -3.13
C LEU A 643 17.50 0.39 -3.84
N GLY A 644 18.18 1.32 -3.19
CA GLY A 644 19.26 2.13 -3.78
C GLY A 644 18.77 3.06 -4.88
N VAL A 645 17.54 3.59 -4.77
CA VAL A 645 16.99 4.59 -5.68
C VAL A 645 17.08 5.99 -5.06
N ASP A 646 17.36 7.00 -5.88
CA ASP A 646 17.67 8.36 -5.40
C ASP A 646 16.59 9.40 -5.72
N GLY A 647 15.40 8.98 -6.15
CA GLY A 647 14.29 9.87 -6.45
C GLY A 647 14.45 10.77 -7.69
N THR A 648 15.66 10.87 -8.24
CA THR A 648 15.96 11.77 -9.38
C THR A 648 15.68 11.12 -10.73
N THR A 649 15.54 9.80 -10.78
CA THR A 649 15.26 9.04 -12.00
C THR A 649 13.89 8.35 -11.92
N TYR A 650 12.84 9.15 -12.03
CA TYR A 650 11.50 8.64 -12.20
C TYR A 650 11.30 8.20 -13.66
N THR A 651 11.30 6.91 -13.90
CA THR A 651 10.83 6.34 -15.16
C THR A 651 9.69 5.38 -14.85
N THR A 652 8.48 5.72 -15.24
CA THR A 652 7.40 4.74 -15.40
C THR A 652 7.94 3.62 -16.30
N GLN A 653 8.28 2.49 -15.71
CA GLN A 653 8.74 1.33 -16.48
C GLN A 653 7.66 0.28 -16.47
N THR A 654 7.18 -0.05 -17.66
CA THR A 654 6.46 -1.29 -17.89
C THR A 654 7.51 -2.39 -17.91
N VAL A 655 7.61 -3.21 -16.89
CA VAL A 655 8.46 -4.39 -16.91
C VAL A 655 7.65 -5.50 -17.57
N SER A 656 7.89 -5.73 -18.85
CA SER A 656 7.49 -6.98 -19.47
C SER A 656 8.71 -7.92 -19.43
N HIS A 657 8.69 -8.93 -18.60
CA HIS A 657 9.51 -10.09 -18.82
C HIS A 657 8.87 -10.84 -19.98
N ALA A 658 9.43 -10.71 -21.18
CA ALA A 658 9.08 -11.57 -22.29
C ALA A 658 9.30 -13.01 -21.83
N PRO A 659 8.35 -13.93 -22.04
CA PRO A 659 8.58 -15.33 -21.78
C PRO A 659 9.83 -15.76 -22.56
N GLU A 660 10.80 -16.42 -21.90
CA GLU A 660 11.67 -17.31 -22.63
C GLU A 660 10.80 -18.48 -23.13
N THR A 661 10.02 -18.23 -24.14
CA THR A 661 9.51 -19.31 -24.96
C THR A 661 10.73 -20.06 -25.48
N ALA A 662 10.71 -21.37 -25.37
CA ALA A 662 11.51 -22.21 -26.27
C ALA A 662 11.40 -21.54 -27.62
N ILE A 663 12.53 -21.00 -28.14
CA ILE A 663 12.64 -20.12 -29.28
C ILE A 663 11.77 -20.67 -30.41
N VAL A 664 10.50 -20.26 -30.45
CA VAL A 664 9.85 -20.05 -31.75
C VAL A 664 10.46 -18.71 -32.16
N PRO A 665 11.19 -18.61 -33.26
CA PRO A 665 11.75 -17.35 -33.69
C PRO A 665 10.56 -16.39 -33.78
N GLU A 666 10.52 -15.37 -32.93
CA GLU A 666 9.66 -14.22 -33.14
C GLU A 666 9.92 -13.78 -34.56
N ALA A 667 8.87 -13.66 -35.37
CA ALA A 667 9.04 -13.35 -36.78
C ALA A 667 9.95 -12.13 -36.91
N ASP A 668 11.09 -12.28 -37.55
CA ASP A 668 12.04 -11.19 -37.80
C ASP A 668 11.41 -10.04 -38.61
N GLU A 669 10.18 -10.22 -39.01
CA GLU A 669 9.40 -9.30 -39.85
C GLU A 669 7.95 -9.22 -39.30
N GLY A 670 7.35 -8.04 -39.37
CA GLY A 670 5.98 -7.83 -38.86
C GLY A 670 5.32 -6.57 -39.46
N THR A 671 4.09 -6.32 -39.04
CA THR A 671 3.36 -5.09 -39.38
C THR A 671 2.87 -4.43 -38.06
N GLU A 672 3.21 -3.16 -37.86
CA GLU A 672 2.72 -2.36 -36.73
C GLU A 672 1.87 -1.20 -37.23
N THR A 673 0.71 -1.01 -36.62
CA THR A 673 -0.16 0.15 -36.88
C THR A 673 0.06 1.21 -35.82
N LEU A 674 0.43 2.42 -36.23
CA LEU A 674 0.61 3.55 -35.35
C LEU A 674 -0.74 3.95 -34.73
N LYS A 675 -0.88 3.76 -33.42
CA LYS A 675 -2.14 4.01 -32.68
C LYS A 675 -2.17 5.38 -32.05
N THR A 676 -1.02 5.88 -31.63
CA THR A 676 -0.87 7.23 -31.05
C THR A 676 0.47 7.82 -31.48
N PRO A 677 0.59 9.15 -31.61
CA PRO A 677 1.87 9.79 -31.95
C PRO A 677 2.95 9.65 -30.87
N ALA A 678 2.54 9.42 -29.64
CA ALA A 678 3.41 9.37 -28.46
C ALA A 678 3.77 7.94 -28.01
N ALA A 679 3.63 6.93 -28.88
CA ALA A 679 4.02 5.57 -28.49
C ALA A 679 5.56 5.45 -28.50
N ASP A 680 6.16 5.64 -27.35
CA ASP A 680 7.62 5.51 -27.10
C ASP A 680 8.20 4.12 -27.34
N LYS A 681 7.43 3.17 -27.88
CA LYS A 681 7.81 1.75 -27.95
C LYS A 681 7.39 1.04 -29.24
N GLY A 682 6.95 1.79 -30.26
CA GLY A 682 6.67 1.23 -31.55
C GLY A 682 7.93 1.11 -32.42
N VAL A 683 7.77 0.56 -33.65
CA VAL A 683 8.87 0.51 -34.64
C VAL A 683 9.22 1.90 -35.18
N VAL A 684 8.31 2.86 -35.03
CA VAL A 684 8.51 4.26 -35.44
C VAL A 684 7.91 5.24 -34.42
N THR A 685 8.48 6.45 -34.39
CA THR A 685 7.95 7.62 -33.69
C THR A 685 7.59 8.70 -34.72
N GLY A 686 6.39 9.27 -34.65
CA GLY A 686 5.91 10.24 -35.64
C GLY A 686 5.92 11.67 -35.16
N ASN A 687 6.45 12.60 -35.98
CA ASN A 687 6.44 14.03 -35.76
C ASN A 687 5.93 14.78 -37.00
N CYS A 688 5.27 15.92 -36.80
CA CYS A 688 4.88 16.81 -37.86
C CYS A 688 5.80 18.04 -37.87
N TYR A 689 6.46 18.31 -38.99
CA TYR A 689 7.31 19.49 -39.16
C TYR A 689 6.56 20.55 -39.95
N THR A 690 6.35 21.73 -39.33
CA THR A 690 5.99 22.97 -40.02
C THR A 690 7.27 23.71 -40.40
N ALA A 691 7.22 24.49 -41.49
CA ALA A 691 8.42 25.24 -41.96
C ALA A 691 9.00 26.15 -40.88
N GLY A 692 9.91 25.64 -40.07
CA GLY A 692 10.62 26.33 -39.01
C GLY A 692 10.39 25.88 -37.56
N GLU A 693 9.43 25.00 -37.28
CA GLU A 693 9.18 24.50 -35.91
C GLU A 693 8.73 23.03 -35.92
N ASN A 694 9.23 22.27 -34.95
CA ASN A 694 8.78 20.91 -34.72
C ASN A 694 7.44 20.92 -33.99
N GLY A 695 6.39 20.37 -34.61
CA GLY A 695 5.07 20.17 -33.98
C GLY A 695 4.78 18.69 -33.77
N GLU A 696 4.14 18.36 -32.66
CA GLU A 696 3.69 16.98 -32.43
C GLU A 696 2.51 16.61 -33.30
N LEU A 697 2.44 15.34 -33.71
CA LEU A 697 1.23 14.76 -34.26
C LEU A 697 0.15 14.74 -33.17
N THR A 698 -0.97 15.42 -33.39
CA THR A 698 -2.07 15.38 -32.42
C THR A 698 -2.95 14.17 -32.68
N ALA A 699 -3.02 13.24 -31.74
CA ALA A 699 -4.02 12.17 -31.73
C ALA A 699 -5.39 12.75 -31.38
N SER A 700 -6.43 12.37 -32.13
CA SER A 700 -7.79 12.42 -31.62
C SER A 700 -8.36 11.02 -31.72
N GLU A 701 -8.82 10.48 -30.60
CA GLU A 701 -9.45 9.15 -30.49
C GLU A 701 -10.83 9.11 -31.15
N SER A 702 -10.95 9.47 -32.38
CA SER A 702 -12.19 9.23 -33.08
C SER A 702 -11.94 8.15 -34.13
N SER A 703 -12.45 6.96 -33.87
CA SER A 703 -12.53 5.85 -34.83
C SER A 703 -11.20 5.23 -35.28
N GLY A 704 -10.13 5.31 -34.48
CA GLY A 704 -8.83 4.68 -34.79
C GLY A 704 -7.98 5.39 -35.81
N TYR A 705 -8.25 6.66 -36.12
CA TYR A 705 -7.46 7.51 -36.99
C TYR A 705 -6.65 8.54 -36.20
N ILE A 706 -5.42 8.80 -36.66
CA ILE A 706 -4.59 9.88 -36.19
C ILE A 706 -4.97 11.15 -36.95
N LYS A 707 -5.17 12.23 -36.21
CA LYS A 707 -5.42 13.54 -36.79
C LYS A 707 -4.10 14.25 -37.05
N VAL A 708 -3.83 14.57 -38.30
CA VAL A 708 -2.60 15.20 -38.75
C VAL A 708 -2.92 16.57 -39.38
N ARG A 709 -2.20 17.62 -39.00
CA ARG A 709 -2.22 18.88 -39.72
C ARG A 709 -1.26 18.78 -40.93
N THR A 710 -1.73 19.21 -42.07
CA THR A 710 -0.96 19.18 -43.34
C THR A 710 -1.02 20.55 -43.96
N ASN A 711 -0.15 21.50 -43.57
CA ASN A 711 -0.05 22.77 -44.26
C ASN A 711 0.85 22.64 -45.48
N ASN A 712 0.74 23.59 -46.47
CA ASN A 712 1.65 23.66 -47.60
C ASN A 712 3.10 23.73 -47.09
N ASN A 713 3.98 22.86 -47.61
CA ASN A 713 5.37 22.69 -47.21
C ASN A 713 5.59 22.03 -45.83
N ASP A 714 4.55 21.55 -45.19
CA ASP A 714 4.71 20.70 -43.99
C ASP A 714 5.00 19.27 -44.42
N ALA A 715 5.75 18.57 -43.56
CA ALA A 715 6.01 17.15 -43.72
C ALA A 715 5.65 16.40 -42.45
N ILE A 716 5.15 15.18 -42.59
CA ILE A 716 5.08 14.21 -41.54
C ILE A 716 6.36 13.40 -41.61
N VAL A 717 7.08 13.29 -40.49
CA VAL A 717 8.29 12.50 -40.39
C VAL A 717 8.10 11.39 -39.35
N PHE A 718 8.33 10.18 -39.74
CA PHE A 718 8.40 9.02 -38.86
C PHE A 718 9.87 8.67 -38.67
N SER A 719 10.37 8.77 -37.45
CA SER A 719 11.70 8.31 -37.08
C SER A 719 11.65 6.80 -36.85
N VAL A 720 12.56 6.04 -37.50
CA VAL A 720 12.67 4.60 -37.28
C VAL A 720 13.41 4.37 -35.97
N ASN A 721 12.83 3.57 -35.09
CA ASN A 721 13.41 3.30 -33.79
C ASN A 721 14.58 2.31 -33.90
N GLU A 722 15.52 2.41 -32.96
CA GLU A 722 16.72 1.55 -32.93
C GLU A 722 16.33 0.06 -32.90
N GLY A 723 17.00 -0.76 -33.71
CA GLY A 723 16.72 -2.19 -33.81
C GLY A 723 15.71 -2.58 -34.88
N TYR A 724 15.19 -1.60 -35.65
CA TYR A 724 14.23 -1.83 -36.72
C TYR A 724 14.67 -1.25 -38.07
N GLU A 725 14.14 -1.82 -39.11
CA GLU A 725 14.22 -1.35 -40.49
C GLU A 725 12.82 -1.41 -41.09
N ILE A 726 12.33 -0.32 -41.65
CA ILE A 726 11.00 -0.28 -42.27
C ILE A 726 11.14 -0.62 -43.76
N VAL A 727 10.38 -1.58 -44.20
CA VAL A 727 10.43 -2.08 -45.60
C VAL A 727 9.18 -1.71 -46.44
N GLY A 728 8.20 -1.15 -45.80
CA GLY A 728 6.99 -0.66 -46.44
C GLY A 728 6.06 0.01 -45.41
N PHE A 729 5.08 0.75 -45.89
CA PHE A 729 3.98 1.25 -45.05
C PHE A 729 2.67 1.32 -45.85
N THR A 730 1.56 1.26 -45.14
CA THR A 730 0.23 1.49 -45.69
C THR A 730 -0.39 2.68 -44.97
N ILE A 731 -0.85 3.67 -45.73
CA ILE A 731 -1.60 4.79 -45.20
C ILE A 731 -3.05 4.74 -45.70
N GLU A 732 -3.99 4.78 -44.78
CA GLU A 732 -5.43 4.88 -45.04
C GLU A 732 -5.92 6.20 -44.44
N GLY A 733 -6.63 7.02 -45.23
CA GLY A 733 -7.07 8.29 -44.70
C GLY A 733 -8.04 9.06 -45.58
N TYR A 734 -8.52 10.19 -45.02
CA TYR A 734 -9.38 11.17 -45.66
C TYR A 734 -9.15 12.56 -45.10
N SER A 735 -9.49 13.59 -45.89
CA SER A 735 -9.48 14.97 -45.40
C SER A 735 -10.73 15.24 -44.55
N ASN A 736 -10.56 15.72 -43.33
CA ASN A 736 -11.68 16.03 -42.43
C ASN A 736 -12.38 17.37 -42.76
N ASN A 737 -12.24 17.83 -43.96
CA ASN A 737 -12.84 19.07 -44.43
C ASN A 737 -14.14 18.82 -45.21
N THR A 738 -15.24 19.35 -44.70
CA THR A 738 -16.54 19.27 -45.34
C THR A 738 -16.81 20.52 -46.16
N SER A 739 -17.36 20.35 -47.36
CA SER A 739 -17.87 21.43 -48.19
C SER A 739 -18.87 20.87 -49.18
N THR A 740 -19.96 21.61 -49.43
CA THR A 740 -20.95 21.23 -50.46
C THR A 740 -20.66 21.88 -51.82
N THR A 741 -19.67 22.75 -51.91
CA THR A 741 -19.41 23.59 -53.07
C THR A 741 -17.95 23.61 -53.51
N ALA A 742 -17.03 23.03 -52.79
CA ALA A 742 -15.60 23.01 -53.07
C ALA A 742 -14.96 21.66 -52.78
N ASP A 743 -14.03 21.24 -53.66
CA ASP A 743 -13.12 20.14 -53.36
C ASP A 743 -12.13 20.57 -52.24
N ARG A 744 -12.04 19.75 -51.20
CA ARG A 744 -11.14 19.97 -50.04
C ARG A 744 -10.29 18.74 -49.79
N SER A 745 -9.92 18.04 -50.86
CA SER A 745 -9.01 16.89 -50.77
C SER A 745 -7.60 17.35 -50.36
N ILE A 746 -6.89 16.46 -49.70
CA ILE A 746 -5.46 16.59 -49.36
C ILE A 746 -4.70 15.61 -50.21
N TYR A 747 -3.59 16.05 -50.80
CA TYR A 747 -2.76 15.24 -51.68
C TYR A 747 -1.44 14.90 -51.00
N MET A 748 -1.09 13.62 -50.89
CA MET A 748 0.27 13.19 -50.59
C MET A 748 1.11 13.25 -51.86
N THR A 749 2.15 14.03 -51.87
CA THR A 749 2.93 14.38 -53.08
C THR A 749 4.32 13.76 -53.08
N GLY A 750 4.81 13.27 -51.96
CA GLY A 750 6.14 12.68 -51.89
C GLY A 750 6.34 11.78 -50.67
N VAL A 751 7.19 10.79 -50.87
CA VAL A 751 7.71 9.89 -49.84
C VAL A 751 9.24 9.87 -50.00
N TYR A 752 9.94 10.17 -48.92
CA TYR A 752 11.40 10.26 -48.87
C TYR A 752 11.92 9.37 -47.72
N ILE A 753 12.95 8.61 -48.01
CA ILE A 753 13.53 7.60 -47.12
C ILE A 753 14.89 8.10 -46.63
N ASP A 754 15.09 8.05 -45.33
CA ASP A 754 16.32 8.47 -44.64
C ASP A 754 16.71 9.91 -45.00
N GLU A 755 17.93 10.17 -45.45
CA GLU A 755 18.42 11.47 -45.92
C GLU A 755 18.35 11.65 -47.43
N ALA A 756 17.72 10.69 -48.14
CA ALA A 756 17.64 10.75 -49.61
C ALA A 756 16.67 11.86 -50.07
N GLU A 757 17.10 12.64 -51.07
CA GLU A 757 16.26 13.67 -51.70
C GLU A 757 15.34 13.09 -52.81
N THR A 758 15.45 11.81 -53.09
CA THR A 758 14.65 11.14 -54.14
C THR A 758 13.28 10.81 -53.60
N ASN A 759 12.25 11.32 -54.33
CA ASN A 759 10.87 10.96 -54.04
C ASN A 759 10.58 9.57 -54.63
N ILE A 760 10.18 8.63 -53.76
CA ILE A 760 9.86 7.26 -54.18
C ILE A 760 8.37 7.03 -54.42
N LEU A 761 7.54 8.06 -54.30
CA LEU A 761 6.12 7.98 -54.59
C LEU A 761 5.88 8.12 -56.10
N ASP A 762 5.36 7.07 -56.75
CA ASP A 762 5.14 7.04 -58.19
C ASP A 762 4.07 8.06 -58.64
N GLU A 763 2.95 8.12 -57.91
CA GLU A 763 1.83 9.00 -58.22
C GLU A 763 1.28 9.63 -56.92
N LYS A 764 0.83 10.89 -57.04
CA LYS A 764 0.20 11.56 -55.90
C LYS A 764 -1.04 10.82 -55.42
N VAL A 765 -1.21 10.72 -54.11
CA VAL A 765 -2.37 10.09 -53.47
C VAL A 765 -3.37 11.14 -53.06
N THR A 766 -4.64 10.97 -53.39
CA THR A 766 -5.72 11.87 -53.07
C THR A 766 -6.47 11.35 -51.86
N PHE A 767 -6.44 12.11 -50.76
CA PHE A 767 -7.30 11.89 -49.60
C PHE A 767 -8.54 12.77 -49.71
N PRO A 768 -9.73 12.20 -50.03
CA PRO A 768 -10.89 12.99 -50.41
C PRO A 768 -11.48 13.80 -49.26
N GLY A 769 -12.03 14.96 -49.60
CA GLY A 769 -12.71 15.86 -48.65
C GLY A 769 -13.60 16.85 -49.39
N GLY A 770 -14.47 17.56 -48.68
CA GLY A 770 -15.43 18.50 -49.27
C GLY A 770 -16.42 17.80 -50.24
N THR A 771 -16.56 18.31 -51.44
CA THR A 771 -17.48 17.72 -52.44
C THR A 771 -17.08 16.33 -52.91
N ALA A 772 -15.82 15.90 -52.72
CA ALA A 772 -15.35 14.55 -53.02
C ALA A 772 -15.71 13.53 -51.92
N GLY A 773 -16.36 13.97 -50.82
CA GLY A 773 -16.73 13.16 -49.66
C GLY A 773 -15.60 12.91 -48.69
N GLN A 774 -15.81 12.00 -47.75
CA GLN A 774 -14.86 11.66 -46.67
C GLN A 774 -14.60 10.14 -46.59
N SER A 775 -14.74 9.43 -47.71
CA SER A 775 -14.44 8.00 -47.74
C SER A 775 -12.93 7.78 -47.69
N PRO A 776 -12.42 6.95 -46.78
CA PRO A 776 -11.00 6.69 -46.69
C PRO A 776 -10.43 6.09 -47.97
N VAL A 777 -9.22 6.52 -48.32
CA VAL A 777 -8.41 5.97 -49.43
C VAL A 777 -7.17 5.35 -48.85
N THR A 778 -6.79 4.15 -49.34
CA THR A 778 -5.64 3.40 -48.87
C THR A 778 -4.55 3.41 -49.96
N LYS A 779 -3.31 3.67 -49.54
CA LYS A 779 -2.10 3.56 -50.37
C LYS A 779 -1.04 2.77 -49.63
N THR A 780 -0.50 1.75 -50.30
CA THR A 780 0.69 1.03 -49.85
C THR A 780 1.90 1.53 -50.64
N VAL A 781 3.00 1.74 -49.97
CA VAL A 781 4.32 2.05 -50.52
C VAL A 781 5.30 1.03 -49.93
N ASP A 782 5.97 0.28 -50.77
CA ASP A 782 6.89 -0.80 -50.41
C ASP A 782 8.12 -0.80 -51.31
N GLY A 783 9.02 -1.78 -51.12
CA GLY A 783 10.21 -1.93 -51.92
C GLY A 783 11.35 -0.98 -51.56
N PHE A 784 11.36 -0.46 -50.35
CA PHE A 784 12.46 0.38 -49.80
C PHE A 784 12.95 -0.18 -48.45
N GLU A 785 14.05 0.35 -47.96
CA GLU A 785 14.57 0.10 -46.61
C GLU A 785 14.83 1.45 -45.94
N ALA A 786 14.09 1.76 -44.86
CA ALA A 786 14.30 2.96 -44.06
C ALA A 786 14.93 2.59 -42.71
N LYS A 787 16.09 3.20 -42.39
CA LYS A 787 16.86 2.92 -41.16
C LYS A 787 16.82 4.04 -40.14
N SER A 788 16.44 5.24 -40.53
CA SER A 788 16.37 6.40 -39.67
C SER A 788 15.06 7.15 -39.75
N LYS A 789 14.49 7.35 -40.96
CA LYS A 789 13.26 8.12 -41.08
C LYS A 789 12.51 7.88 -42.39
N ILE A 790 11.20 8.13 -42.37
CA ILE A 790 10.31 8.23 -43.51
C ILE A 790 9.65 9.59 -43.50
N LYS A 791 9.81 10.37 -44.56
CA LYS A 791 9.22 11.71 -44.66
C LYS A 791 8.12 11.72 -45.70
N LEU A 792 6.91 12.15 -45.35
CA LEU A 792 5.73 12.31 -46.19
C LEU A 792 5.48 13.80 -46.44
N THR A 793 5.34 14.23 -47.70
CA THR A 793 4.99 15.61 -48.03
C THR A 793 3.58 15.70 -48.61
N PHE A 794 2.91 16.83 -48.35
CA PHE A 794 1.53 17.03 -48.73
C PHE A 794 1.31 18.33 -49.48
N ASP A 795 0.32 18.33 -50.40
CA ASP A 795 -0.25 19.51 -51.00
C ASP A 795 -1.73 19.64 -50.62
N ASN A 796 -2.10 20.77 -50.08
CA ASN A 796 -3.47 21.14 -49.74
C ASN A 796 -3.81 22.57 -50.21
N SER A 797 -3.15 23.02 -51.25
CA SER A 797 -3.31 24.40 -51.83
C SER A 797 -4.74 24.67 -52.31
N ASN A 798 -5.51 23.62 -52.64
CA ASN A 798 -6.93 23.69 -52.98
C ASN A 798 -7.85 23.99 -51.79
N ILE A 799 -7.35 23.90 -50.56
CA ILE A 799 -8.12 24.24 -49.35
C ILE A 799 -7.85 25.71 -49.03
N THR A 800 -8.76 26.56 -49.45
CA THR A 800 -8.70 28.01 -49.11
C THR A 800 -9.21 28.20 -47.68
N THR A 801 -8.39 28.83 -46.82
CA THR A 801 -8.79 29.24 -45.49
C THR A 801 -9.53 30.58 -45.55
N LYS A 802 -10.65 30.75 -44.85
CA LYS A 802 -11.18 32.09 -44.54
C LYS A 802 -10.25 32.78 -43.56
N GLU A 803 -10.20 34.13 -43.59
CA GLU A 803 -9.38 34.93 -42.69
C GLU A 803 -9.59 34.63 -41.18
N GLU A 804 -10.75 34.08 -40.82
CA GLU A 804 -11.07 33.69 -39.42
C GLU A 804 -10.38 32.36 -39.00
N ASP A 805 -9.67 31.67 -39.86
CA ASP A 805 -9.04 30.36 -39.58
C ASP A 805 -7.50 30.46 -39.59
N ALA A 806 -6.96 31.50 -38.97
CA ALA A 806 -5.54 31.78 -38.88
C ALA A 806 -4.68 30.64 -38.27
N ASN A 807 -5.34 29.62 -37.63
CA ASN A 807 -4.69 28.51 -36.97
C ASN A 807 -4.70 27.21 -37.78
N GLY A 808 -5.08 27.23 -39.05
CA GLY A 808 -5.01 26.06 -39.96
C GLY A 808 -5.93 24.88 -39.57
N LYS A 809 -7.03 25.14 -38.83
CA LYS A 809 -7.96 24.11 -38.37
C LYS A 809 -8.62 23.30 -39.49
N ASN A 810 -8.65 23.85 -40.73
CA ASN A 810 -9.31 23.25 -41.89
C ASN A 810 -8.39 22.38 -42.79
N LYS A 811 -7.13 22.12 -42.37
CA LYS A 811 -6.17 21.34 -43.15
C LYS A 811 -5.79 20.07 -42.39
N GLN A 812 -6.81 19.26 -42.04
CA GLN A 812 -6.63 18.08 -41.22
C GLN A 812 -6.85 16.81 -42.04
N LEU A 813 -5.81 15.98 -42.09
CA LEU A 813 -5.86 14.61 -42.54
C LEU A 813 -6.18 13.71 -41.34
N TYR A 814 -7.15 12.83 -41.49
CA TYR A 814 -7.39 11.70 -40.63
C TYR A 814 -6.75 10.49 -41.29
N ALA A 815 -5.70 9.96 -40.67
CA ALA A 815 -4.93 8.87 -41.25
C ALA A 815 -4.71 7.72 -40.25
N ARG A 816 -4.66 6.50 -40.79
CA ARG A 816 -4.15 5.32 -40.10
C ARG A 816 -2.93 4.87 -40.88
N VAL A 817 -1.79 4.70 -40.19
CA VAL A 817 -0.53 4.31 -40.82
C VAL A 817 -0.05 3.01 -40.18
N SER A 818 0.23 2.01 -41.04
CA SER A 818 0.77 0.71 -40.65
C SER A 818 2.13 0.52 -41.31
N PHE A 819 3.16 0.17 -40.56
CA PHE A 819 4.52 -0.02 -41.02
C PHE A 819 4.85 -1.51 -41.09
N GLN A 820 5.41 -1.95 -42.23
CA GLN A 820 6.00 -3.26 -42.37
C GLN A 820 7.49 -3.15 -42.00
N TYR A 821 7.95 -3.98 -41.09
CA TYR A 821 9.29 -3.88 -40.56
C TYR A 821 10.03 -5.20 -40.53
N LYS A 822 11.37 -5.10 -40.49
CA LYS A 822 12.31 -6.17 -40.14
C LYS A 822 13.04 -5.75 -38.89
N LYS A 823 13.35 -6.70 -38.01
CA LYS A 823 14.29 -6.50 -36.92
C LYS A 823 15.71 -6.56 -37.48
N THR A 824 16.48 -5.52 -37.26
CA THR A 824 17.91 -5.58 -37.46
C THR A 824 18.52 -6.32 -36.28
N ALA A 825 19.55 -7.16 -36.51
CA ALA A 825 20.28 -7.83 -35.44
C ALA A 825 20.68 -6.78 -34.42
N SER A 826 20.05 -6.85 -33.23
CA SER A 826 20.04 -5.75 -32.27
C SER A 826 21.47 -5.37 -31.88
N ALA A 827 21.72 -4.10 -31.78
CA ALA A 827 22.94 -3.49 -31.26
C ALA A 827 23.38 -4.02 -29.87
N ILE A 828 22.52 -4.74 -29.15
CA ILE A 828 22.87 -5.47 -27.92
C ILE A 828 23.97 -6.50 -28.19
N ASN A 829 23.98 -7.18 -29.35
CA ASN A 829 25.11 -8.03 -29.71
C ASN A 829 26.33 -7.23 -30.20
N GLN A 830 26.15 -6.04 -30.77
CA GLN A 830 27.27 -5.19 -31.16
C GLN A 830 27.88 -4.46 -29.96
N VAL A 831 27.10 -3.99 -29.00
CA VAL A 831 27.60 -3.38 -27.74
C VAL A 831 28.37 -4.40 -26.92
N PHE A 832 27.98 -5.68 -26.91
CA PHE A 832 28.76 -6.73 -26.25
C PHE A 832 29.97 -7.20 -27.07
N THR A 833 30.00 -7.02 -28.39
CA THR A 833 31.14 -7.41 -29.22
C THR A 833 32.13 -6.28 -29.50
N GLU A 834 31.73 -5.03 -29.55
CA GLU A 834 32.62 -3.89 -29.81
C GLU A 834 33.26 -3.30 -28.53
N ASN A 835 32.60 -3.41 -27.35
CA ASN A 835 33.20 -3.00 -26.07
C ASN A 835 34.08 -4.06 -25.42
N VAL A 836 34.27 -5.20 -26.01
CA VAL A 836 35.22 -6.22 -25.60
C VAL A 836 36.46 -6.23 -26.52
N ALA A 837 37.05 -5.08 -26.77
CA ALA A 837 38.50 -5.05 -26.95
C ALA A 837 39.11 -5.30 -25.57
N ILE A 838 39.16 -6.55 -25.20
CA ILE A 838 39.62 -7.06 -23.92
C ILE A 838 41.07 -6.64 -23.80
N ALA A 839 41.37 -5.68 -22.94
CA ALA A 839 42.72 -5.53 -22.45
C ALA A 839 43.08 -6.78 -21.64
N ASN A 840 43.63 -7.73 -22.27
CA ASN A 840 44.18 -8.96 -21.65
C ASN A 840 45.54 -8.64 -21.03
N ASP A 841 45.64 -7.46 -20.38
CA ASP A 841 46.86 -6.86 -19.86
C ASP A 841 47.10 -7.18 -18.38
N GLY A 842 46.22 -8.01 -17.77
CA GLY A 842 46.29 -8.39 -16.36
C GLY A 842 45.92 -7.30 -15.37
N LYS A 843 45.52 -6.13 -15.85
CA LYS A 843 45.13 -4.98 -15.03
C LYS A 843 43.63 -5.08 -14.57
N VAL A 844 43.35 -4.40 -13.49
CA VAL A 844 42.01 -4.32 -12.93
C VAL A 844 41.36 -2.97 -13.28
N TYR A 845 40.14 -3.02 -13.75
CA TYR A 845 39.35 -1.86 -14.12
C TYR A 845 38.04 -1.80 -13.32
N THR A 846 37.58 -0.62 -13.01
CA THR A 846 36.24 -0.36 -12.50
C THR A 846 35.19 -0.53 -13.61
N LEU A 847 33.91 -0.65 -13.29
CA LEU A 847 32.86 -0.86 -14.28
C LEU A 847 32.73 0.32 -15.29
N ASP A 848 33.16 1.52 -14.91
CA ASP A 848 33.24 2.70 -15.77
C ASP A 848 34.56 2.76 -16.58
N GLY A 849 35.30 1.68 -16.65
CA GLY A 849 36.48 1.52 -17.50
C GLY A 849 37.80 2.17 -16.96
N LYS A 850 37.79 2.72 -15.72
CA LYS A 850 39.02 3.29 -15.13
C LYS A 850 39.92 2.21 -14.54
N GLN A 851 41.20 2.24 -14.89
CA GLN A 851 42.19 1.37 -14.31
C GLN A 851 42.36 1.67 -12.81
N THR A 852 42.39 0.62 -11.97
CA THR A 852 42.66 0.73 -10.54
C THR A 852 43.72 -0.23 -10.09
N THR A 853 44.60 0.23 -9.21
CA THR A 853 45.61 -0.59 -8.55
C THR A 853 45.15 -1.16 -7.22
N THR A 854 44.05 -0.62 -6.69
CA THR A 854 43.43 -1.03 -5.43
C THR A 854 41.96 -1.37 -5.63
N ALA A 855 41.66 -2.67 -5.52
CA ALA A 855 40.24 -3.12 -5.56
C ALA A 855 39.72 -3.20 -4.12
N ALA A 856 38.62 -2.48 -3.81
CA ALA A 856 37.99 -2.50 -2.52
C ALA A 856 37.11 -3.76 -2.34
N LYS A 857 37.03 -4.29 -1.13
CA LYS A 857 36.24 -5.48 -0.80
C LYS A 857 34.74 -5.20 -1.03
N GLY A 858 34.05 -6.13 -1.68
CA GLY A 858 32.61 -6.02 -1.95
C GLY A 858 32.24 -5.24 -3.22
N ARG A 859 33.21 -4.75 -4.01
CA ARG A 859 32.95 -4.07 -5.28
C ARG A 859 33.27 -4.95 -6.49
N VAL A 860 32.52 -4.73 -7.58
CA VAL A 860 32.72 -5.43 -8.86
C VAL A 860 33.78 -4.73 -9.71
N TYR A 861 34.67 -5.50 -10.28
CA TYR A 861 35.75 -5.04 -11.15
C TYR A 861 35.84 -5.90 -12.40
N ILE A 862 36.57 -5.43 -13.39
CA ILE A 862 36.87 -6.17 -14.62
C ILE A 862 38.38 -6.47 -14.65
N LYS A 863 38.76 -7.73 -14.88
CA LYS A 863 40.11 -8.15 -15.12
C LYS A 863 40.15 -9.20 -16.21
N ASN A 864 40.97 -9.00 -17.22
CA ASN A 864 41.07 -9.88 -18.39
C ASN A 864 39.66 -10.14 -19.01
N GLY A 865 38.84 -9.10 -19.10
CA GLY A 865 37.47 -9.18 -19.65
C GLY A 865 36.45 -9.90 -18.80
N LYS A 866 36.76 -10.34 -17.59
CA LYS A 866 35.83 -11.01 -16.68
C LYS A 866 35.51 -10.13 -15.49
N LYS A 867 34.24 -10.04 -15.12
CA LYS A 867 33.79 -9.39 -13.88
C LYS A 867 34.16 -10.27 -12.68
N PHE A 868 34.63 -9.65 -11.62
CA PHE A 868 34.86 -10.31 -10.36
C PHE A 868 34.56 -9.38 -9.20
N VAL A 869 34.20 -9.93 -8.06
CA VAL A 869 33.99 -9.21 -6.80
C VAL A 869 35.24 -9.46 -5.94
N LYS A 870 35.77 -8.40 -5.32
CA LYS A 870 36.86 -8.55 -4.38
C LYS A 870 36.37 -8.64 -2.96
#